data_efe01949ccfc029e7c676383acc10805
#
_entry.id   efe01949ccfc029e7c676383acc10805
#
_cell.length_a   1.000
_cell.length_b   1.000
_cell.length_c   1.000
_cell.angle_alpha   90.00
_cell.angle_beta   90.00
_cell.angle_gamma   90.00
#
_symmetry.space_group_name_H-M   'P 1'
#
loop_
_entity.id
_entity.type
_entity.pdbx_description
1 polymer ?
#
loop_
_entity_poly.entity_id
_entity_poly.type
_entity_poly.pdbx_seq_one_letter_code
_entity_poly.pdbx_strand_id
1 'polypeptide(L)'
;MKRKKTVPAEVVPKPVNDAAPVPEKDHPLYDRLFVVGFAVLLFFAMTVQTVPMSLILAAVALALSFGRGGYARFRGRLGIPVLGFLAFLILCGAASLYTSFGAYAYGEYAKLLASGALGLLLLARGREQNAGGLLFGFSAVCGVIGLLCIDAGCRGPLFRGFASFMEGLGDAAYQSLDQATYTGARFDGIYNDANLTGSLMALAVLVGLYLIRTGRKPWERFAACFLTGLSAVAFFTAMSRGAILCFGATLLAYLLIAGKEERLGLFFTMAAMGISMVVFGVVSTSLLAGGSFWGTLAALPSGVLLWLLNEFPARKAASALAGHGKLLAGVLGGGIAAGIAAVVLALTLTEPFVFTESNFLYRGADVEGGETYTFSGDWDKSSEITVLVYGSTREQELTSVTETYYNGPLEEASFTVPEDVGHVLMQFRGPAGLELRQVSLSDGTEIPMAYTLLPDNIANRLQKNIFEDSSFLLRLQYDIDGWTLFKESPLAGHGLGATEGLLTSVQPFFYESLYLHNHLLQVMDETGLLGLAAFLAFILGTAVLLVRQLRKARTPLAAMLLACLVMMNLHGLMEISFSVQMFQCAAFFLLLLPTVCYGTYTEGRKRRAAGIVVLVVSDLWLVISVALLGGSLLAQKEYRELDAAGMTT
;
A
#
# COMPACT_ATOMS: atom_id res chain seq x y z
N MET A 1 28.79 78.88 -25.15
CA MET A 1 29.70 77.78 -24.89
C MET A 1 29.20 76.94 -23.67
N LYS A 2 28.46 75.83 -23.89
CA LYS A 2 28.01 74.93 -22.84
C LYS A 2 28.94 73.69 -22.87
N ARG A 3 29.71 73.53 -21.80
CA ARG A 3 30.55 72.31 -21.59
C ARG A 3 29.67 71.09 -21.40
N LYS A 4 29.80 70.08 -22.26
CA LYS A 4 29.26 68.75 -22.08
C LYS A 4 30.06 68.05 -20.96
N LYS A 5 29.36 67.61 -19.88
CA LYS A 5 29.91 66.70 -18.88
C LYS A 5 29.92 65.29 -19.50
N THR A 6 31.13 64.74 -19.66
CA THR A 6 31.34 63.32 -19.95
C THR A 6 30.99 62.49 -18.75
N VAL A 7 30.04 61.55 -18.90
CA VAL A 7 29.70 60.50 -17.91
C VAL A 7 30.79 59.42 -18.00
N PRO A 8 31.35 58.92 -16.87
CA PRO A 8 32.32 57.83 -16.89
C PRO A 8 31.65 56.54 -17.41
N ALA A 9 32.34 55.80 -18.24
CA ALA A 9 31.90 54.51 -18.75
C ALA A 9 31.69 53.52 -17.58
N GLU A 10 30.48 53.00 -17.50
CA GLU A 10 30.08 51.91 -16.58
C GLU A 10 30.94 50.69 -16.91
N VAL A 11 31.74 50.23 -15.95
CA VAL A 11 32.53 48.98 -16.04
C VAL A 11 31.54 47.83 -16.03
N VAL A 12 31.21 47.32 -17.21
CA VAL A 12 30.44 46.07 -17.34
C VAL A 12 31.30 44.93 -16.74
N PRO A 13 30.84 44.25 -15.67
CA PRO A 13 31.58 43.09 -15.15
C PRO A 13 31.63 42.02 -16.24
N LYS A 14 32.85 41.53 -16.53
CA LYS A 14 33.04 40.38 -17.43
C LYS A 14 32.13 39.25 -17.00
N PRO A 15 31.39 38.60 -17.92
CA PRO A 15 30.61 37.42 -17.56
C PRO A 15 31.57 36.38 -16.99
N VAL A 16 31.31 36.00 -15.75
CA VAL A 16 31.91 34.80 -15.15
C VAL A 16 31.53 33.65 -16.06
N ASN A 17 32.51 32.99 -16.64
CA ASN A 17 32.33 31.78 -17.42
C ASN A 17 31.66 30.74 -16.52
N ASP A 18 30.36 30.76 -16.42
CA ASP A 18 29.57 29.63 -16.04
C ASP A 18 29.72 28.61 -17.16
N ALA A 19 30.68 27.70 -17.00
CA ALA A 19 30.78 26.55 -17.88
C ALA A 19 29.41 25.90 -17.89
N ALA A 20 28.69 26.02 -19.01
CA ALA A 20 27.48 25.26 -19.23
C ALA A 20 27.77 23.80 -18.88
N PRO A 21 26.87 23.10 -18.18
CA PRO A 21 27.09 21.70 -17.87
C PRO A 21 27.45 21.00 -19.18
N VAL A 22 28.63 20.37 -19.19
CA VAL A 22 29.09 19.60 -20.35
C VAL A 22 27.95 18.65 -20.71
N PRO A 23 27.39 18.71 -21.92
CA PRO A 23 26.33 17.81 -22.31
C PRO A 23 26.88 16.40 -22.16
N GLU A 24 26.35 15.67 -21.18
CA GLU A 24 26.73 14.29 -20.90
C GLU A 24 26.30 13.48 -22.13
N LYS A 25 27.27 12.86 -22.81
CA LYS A 25 26.98 12.05 -24.01
C LYS A 25 25.89 11.04 -23.66
N ASP A 26 24.81 11.05 -24.43
CA ASP A 26 23.77 10.04 -24.31
C ASP A 26 24.37 8.66 -24.54
N HIS A 27 24.34 7.83 -23.52
CA HIS A 27 24.72 6.43 -23.59
C HIS A 27 23.44 5.58 -23.41
N PRO A 28 22.70 5.32 -24.48
CA PRO A 28 21.39 4.63 -24.39
C PRO A 28 21.49 3.24 -23.78
N LEU A 29 22.63 2.56 -23.94
CA LEU A 29 22.88 1.27 -23.27
C LEU A 29 23.00 1.43 -21.76
N TYR A 30 23.75 2.44 -21.29
CA TYR A 30 23.87 2.71 -19.85
C TYR A 30 22.52 3.03 -19.20
N ASP A 31 21.70 3.84 -19.86
CA ASP A 31 20.37 4.19 -19.38
C ASP A 31 19.46 2.95 -19.28
N ARG A 32 19.50 2.06 -20.27
CA ARG A 32 18.76 0.79 -20.23
C ARG A 32 19.25 -0.13 -19.11
N LEU A 33 20.56 -0.29 -18.97
CA LEU A 33 21.16 -1.09 -17.91
C LEU A 33 20.81 -0.54 -16.53
N PHE A 34 20.80 0.79 -16.37
CA PHE A 34 20.39 1.42 -15.13
C PHE A 34 18.92 1.11 -14.79
N VAL A 35 17.99 1.26 -15.77
CA VAL A 35 16.56 0.97 -15.56
C VAL A 35 16.34 -0.48 -15.15
N VAL A 36 16.97 -1.42 -15.84
CA VAL A 36 16.85 -2.86 -15.52
C VAL A 36 17.47 -3.17 -14.17
N GLY A 37 18.69 -2.69 -13.92
CA GLY A 37 19.39 -2.90 -12.63
C GLY A 37 18.63 -2.30 -11.46
N PHE A 38 18.04 -1.10 -11.63
CA PHE A 38 17.21 -0.47 -10.62
C PHE A 38 15.93 -1.28 -10.35
N ALA A 39 15.26 -1.79 -11.38
CA ALA A 39 14.09 -2.64 -11.21
C ALA A 39 14.41 -3.95 -10.47
N VAL A 40 15.55 -4.57 -10.76
CA VAL A 40 16.03 -5.77 -10.04
C VAL A 40 16.30 -5.45 -8.57
N LEU A 41 17.03 -4.35 -8.28
CA LEU A 41 17.28 -3.93 -6.89
C LEU A 41 15.98 -3.60 -6.16
N LEU A 42 15.04 -2.94 -6.84
CA LEU A 42 13.73 -2.61 -6.30
C LEU A 42 12.93 -3.87 -5.96
N PHE A 43 12.94 -4.89 -6.84
CA PHE A 43 12.30 -6.18 -6.58
C PHE A 43 12.84 -6.82 -5.30
N PHE A 44 14.15 -6.97 -5.18
CA PHE A 44 14.75 -7.53 -3.98
C PHE A 44 14.48 -6.69 -2.73
N ALA A 45 14.59 -5.36 -2.82
CA ALA A 45 14.33 -4.49 -1.67
C ALA A 45 12.85 -4.52 -1.23
N MET A 46 11.93 -4.78 -2.15
CA MET A 46 10.50 -4.94 -1.83
C MET A 46 10.13 -6.35 -1.37
N THR A 47 10.98 -7.34 -1.57
CA THR A 47 10.69 -8.74 -1.19
C THR A 47 11.55 -9.26 -0.04
N VAL A 48 12.69 -8.65 0.26
CA VAL A 48 13.54 -9.04 1.39
C VAL A 48 12.87 -8.67 2.72
N GLN A 49 12.88 -9.62 3.66
CA GLN A 49 12.30 -9.46 5.00
C GLN A 49 13.33 -9.55 6.13
N THR A 50 14.58 -9.90 5.84
CA THR A 50 15.62 -10.05 6.85
C THR A 50 16.57 -8.84 6.89
N VAL A 51 17.04 -8.50 8.10
CA VAL A 51 17.96 -7.39 8.33
C VAL A 51 19.28 -7.54 7.56
N PRO A 52 19.97 -8.70 7.54
CA PRO A 52 21.22 -8.86 6.79
C PRO A 52 21.07 -8.56 5.30
N MET A 53 20.00 -9.07 4.68
CA MET A 53 19.75 -8.84 3.25
C MET A 53 19.41 -7.38 2.96
N SER A 54 18.67 -6.72 3.85
CA SER A 54 18.38 -5.28 3.76
C SER A 54 19.65 -4.44 3.79
N LEU A 55 20.61 -4.79 4.65
CA LEU A 55 21.91 -4.12 4.73
C LEU A 55 22.78 -4.36 3.49
N ILE A 56 22.78 -5.58 2.93
CA ILE A 56 23.47 -5.89 1.67
C ILE A 56 22.91 -5.03 0.54
N LEU A 57 21.59 -4.94 0.42
CA LEU A 57 20.92 -4.11 -0.59
C LEU A 57 21.25 -2.63 -0.41
N ALA A 58 21.27 -2.12 0.84
CA ALA A 58 21.68 -0.76 1.13
C ALA A 58 23.13 -0.51 0.67
N ALA A 59 24.05 -1.40 1.01
CA ALA A 59 25.46 -1.29 0.62
C ALA A 59 25.64 -1.30 -0.91
N VAL A 60 24.97 -2.19 -1.62
CA VAL A 60 25.00 -2.26 -3.10
C VAL A 60 24.45 -0.96 -3.71
N ALA A 61 23.30 -0.49 -3.24
CA ALA A 61 22.68 0.74 -3.75
C ALA A 61 23.58 1.97 -3.51
N LEU A 62 24.20 2.08 -2.33
CA LEU A 62 25.16 3.13 -2.01
C LEU A 62 26.40 3.06 -2.90
N ALA A 63 27.02 1.88 -3.04
CA ALA A 63 28.19 1.69 -3.91
C ALA A 63 27.91 2.12 -5.36
N LEU A 64 26.73 1.79 -5.88
CA LEU A 64 26.28 2.22 -7.22
C LEU A 64 25.99 3.73 -7.30
N SER A 65 25.68 4.39 -6.19
CA SER A 65 25.45 5.84 -6.13
C SER A 65 26.76 6.63 -6.25
N PHE A 66 27.86 6.10 -5.67
CA PHE A 66 29.18 6.70 -5.71
C PHE A 66 29.83 6.53 -7.07
N GLY A 67 29.99 7.57 -7.84
CA GLY A 67 30.69 7.53 -9.11
C GLY A 67 30.66 8.86 -9.84
N ARG A 68 31.52 9.03 -10.83
CA ARG A 68 31.61 10.26 -11.60
C ARG A 68 30.24 10.65 -12.18
N GLY A 69 29.83 11.90 -12.00
CA GLY A 69 28.56 12.44 -12.48
C GLY A 69 27.37 12.27 -11.52
N GLY A 70 27.33 11.25 -10.66
CA GLY A 70 26.24 11.05 -9.69
C GLY A 70 26.12 12.21 -8.70
N TYR A 71 27.23 12.63 -8.12
CA TYR A 71 27.29 13.78 -7.22
C TYR A 71 26.84 15.09 -7.83
N ALA A 72 27.20 15.36 -9.10
CA ALA A 72 26.80 16.59 -9.77
C ALA A 72 25.28 16.65 -9.97
N ARG A 73 24.66 15.53 -10.37
CA ARG A 73 23.21 15.43 -10.55
C ARG A 73 22.47 15.53 -9.22
N PHE A 74 22.91 14.79 -8.21
CA PHE A 74 22.34 14.86 -6.87
C PHE A 74 22.35 16.29 -6.32
N ARG A 75 23.47 16.97 -6.43
CA ARG A 75 23.66 18.35 -5.98
C ARG A 75 22.67 19.32 -6.68
N GLY A 76 22.44 19.14 -7.97
CA GLY A 76 21.48 19.93 -8.73
C GLY A 76 20.01 19.69 -8.32
N ARG A 77 19.75 18.69 -7.48
CA ARG A 77 18.41 18.29 -7.01
C ARG A 77 18.12 18.65 -5.56
N LEU A 78 19.06 19.30 -4.86
CA LEU A 78 18.91 19.69 -3.47
C LEU A 78 17.85 20.78 -3.29
N GLY A 79 16.60 20.37 -3.18
CA GLY A 79 15.45 21.20 -2.83
C GLY A 79 14.81 20.71 -1.54
N ILE A 80 13.72 21.37 -1.12
CA ILE A 80 13.00 21.02 0.12
C ILE A 80 12.67 19.53 0.20
N PRO A 81 12.16 18.85 -0.87
CA PRO A 81 11.87 17.43 -0.79
C PRO A 81 13.08 16.59 -0.41
N VAL A 82 14.22 16.83 -1.08
CA VAL A 82 15.45 16.05 -0.84
C VAL A 82 16.06 16.37 0.51
N LEU A 83 16.06 17.64 0.92
CA LEU A 83 16.56 18.03 2.24
C LEU A 83 15.70 17.44 3.36
N GLY A 84 14.37 17.44 3.20
CA GLY A 84 13.45 16.79 4.13
C GLY A 84 13.69 15.29 4.21
N PHE A 85 13.84 14.62 3.06
CA PHE A 85 14.16 13.19 2.98
C PHE A 85 15.47 12.85 3.71
N LEU A 86 16.56 13.60 3.44
CA LEU A 86 17.85 13.37 4.10
C LEU A 86 17.77 13.65 5.60
N ALA A 87 17.12 14.75 5.99
CA ALA A 87 16.95 15.08 7.40
C ALA A 87 16.16 13.99 8.13
N PHE A 88 15.11 13.44 7.51
CA PHE A 88 14.33 12.35 8.07
C PHE A 88 15.20 11.10 8.28
N LEU A 89 15.97 10.67 7.26
CA LEU A 89 16.89 9.53 7.40
C LEU A 89 17.91 9.72 8.52
N ILE A 90 18.49 10.93 8.63
CA ILE A 90 19.49 11.25 9.67
C ILE A 90 18.84 11.24 11.06
N LEU A 91 17.65 11.82 11.20
CA LEU A 91 16.95 11.87 12.49
C LEU A 91 16.51 10.49 12.95
N CYS A 92 16.02 9.63 12.05
CA CYS A 92 15.73 8.22 12.37
C CYS A 92 16.99 7.47 12.78
N GLY A 93 18.12 7.71 12.09
CA GLY A 93 19.41 7.15 12.47
C GLY A 93 19.88 7.64 13.85
N ALA A 94 19.70 8.91 14.15
CA ALA A 94 19.99 9.45 15.49
C ALA A 94 19.05 8.82 16.54
N ALA A 95 17.76 8.68 16.22
CA ALA A 95 16.77 8.07 17.10
C ALA A 95 17.07 6.60 17.42
N SER A 96 17.71 5.87 16.52
CA SER A 96 18.15 4.49 16.77
C SER A 96 19.27 4.38 17.82
N LEU A 97 19.97 5.47 18.12
CA LEU A 97 21.12 5.48 19.06
C LEU A 97 20.71 5.71 20.51
N TYR A 98 19.56 6.35 20.77
CA TYR A 98 19.12 6.66 22.14
C TYR A 98 17.90 5.87 22.60
N THR A 99 17.31 5.04 21.74
CA THR A 99 16.19 4.17 22.13
C THR A 99 16.62 3.14 23.17
N SER A 100 15.71 2.84 24.10
CA SER A 100 15.89 1.73 25.05
C SER A 100 15.61 0.34 24.44
N PHE A 101 15.13 0.30 23.19
CA PHE A 101 14.70 -0.89 22.47
C PHE A 101 15.58 -1.19 21.27
N GLY A 102 16.87 -1.31 21.48
CA GLY A 102 17.88 -1.43 20.43
C GLY A 102 17.65 -2.58 19.43
N ALA A 103 17.07 -3.70 19.88
CA ALA A 103 16.76 -4.83 19.00
C ALA A 103 15.73 -4.45 17.91
N TYR A 104 14.67 -3.74 18.28
CA TYR A 104 13.67 -3.23 17.34
C TYR A 104 14.23 -2.13 16.46
N ALA A 105 14.97 -1.19 17.06
CA ALA A 105 15.60 -0.08 16.33
C ALA A 105 16.50 -0.56 15.18
N TYR A 106 17.26 -1.64 15.38
CA TYR A 106 18.10 -2.18 14.32
C TYR A 106 17.30 -2.70 13.13
N GLY A 107 16.20 -3.39 13.39
CA GLY A 107 15.30 -3.85 12.35
C GLY A 107 14.69 -2.70 11.57
N GLU A 108 14.12 -1.73 12.29
CA GLU A 108 13.48 -0.56 11.67
C GLU A 108 14.47 0.28 10.86
N TYR A 109 15.67 0.52 11.41
CA TYR A 109 16.65 1.32 10.72
C TYR A 109 17.25 0.61 9.50
N ALA A 110 17.40 -0.72 9.52
CA ALA A 110 17.86 -1.48 8.35
C ALA A 110 16.89 -1.38 7.18
N LYS A 111 15.57 -1.46 7.43
CA LYS A 111 14.51 -1.24 6.43
C LYS A 111 14.62 0.16 5.81
N LEU A 112 14.76 1.16 6.67
CA LEU A 112 14.88 2.56 6.26
C LEU A 112 16.18 2.83 5.47
N LEU A 113 17.28 2.17 5.84
CA LEU A 113 18.55 2.26 5.10
C LEU A 113 18.43 1.66 3.70
N ALA A 114 17.83 0.49 3.57
CA ALA A 114 17.65 -0.15 2.26
C ALA A 114 16.81 0.71 1.32
N SER A 115 15.66 1.17 1.79
CA SER A 115 14.75 2.04 1.03
C SER A 115 15.37 3.41 0.75
N GLY A 116 16.04 4.01 1.73
CA GLY A 116 16.75 5.28 1.61
C GLY A 116 17.90 5.24 0.62
N ALA A 117 18.72 4.18 0.66
CA ALA A 117 19.82 3.98 -0.29
C ALA A 117 19.34 3.86 -1.75
N LEU A 118 18.21 3.17 -1.99
CA LEU A 118 17.57 3.16 -3.30
C LEU A 118 17.10 4.55 -3.74
N GLY A 119 16.54 5.33 -2.82
CA GLY A 119 16.19 6.73 -3.06
C GLY A 119 17.40 7.58 -3.45
N LEU A 120 18.54 7.42 -2.77
CA LEU A 120 19.79 8.09 -3.11
C LEU A 120 20.31 7.63 -4.48
N LEU A 121 20.26 6.34 -4.78
CA LEU A 121 20.63 5.81 -6.10
C LEU A 121 19.79 6.44 -7.21
N LEU A 122 18.48 6.54 -7.02
CA LEU A 122 17.57 7.23 -7.94
C LEU A 122 17.97 8.70 -8.13
N LEU A 123 18.23 9.43 -7.05
CA LEU A 123 18.63 10.83 -7.10
C LEU A 123 20.01 11.03 -7.75
N ALA A 124 20.95 10.11 -7.55
CA ALA A 124 22.30 10.20 -8.11
C ALA A 124 22.36 9.77 -9.58
N ARG A 125 21.60 8.77 -9.99
CA ARG A 125 21.72 8.14 -11.32
C ARG A 125 20.51 8.32 -12.22
N GLY A 126 19.30 8.49 -11.66
CA GLY A 126 18.08 8.69 -12.44
C GLY A 126 18.17 9.90 -13.36
N ARG A 127 17.53 9.82 -14.53
CA ARG A 127 17.41 10.91 -15.51
C ARG A 127 15.95 11.07 -15.89
N GLU A 128 15.53 12.28 -16.26
CA GLU A 128 14.15 12.54 -16.70
C GLU A 128 13.74 11.63 -17.86
N GLN A 129 14.63 11.43 -18.84
CA GLN A 129 14.40 10.54 -19.98
C GLN A 129 14.17 9.06 -19.59
N ASN A 130 14.62 8.64 -18.42
CA ASN A 130 14.46 7.28 -17.92
C ASN A 130 13.16 7.09 -17.13
N ALA A 131 12.41 8.16 -16.82
CA ALA A 131 11.23 8.10 -15.96
C ALA A 131 10.19 7.09 -16.44
N GLY A 132 9.91 7.07 -17.75
CA GLY A 132 9.00 6.08 -18.35
C GLY A 132 9.46 4.64 -18.16
N GLY A 133 10.77 4.38 -18.39
CA GLY A 133 11.37 3.06 -18.17
C GLY A 133 11.38 2.65 -16.70
N LEU A 134 11.68 3.57 -15.77
CA LEU A 134 11.67 3.31 -14.33
C LEU A 134 10.25 3.00 -13.83
N LEU A 135 9.23 3.72 -14.31
CA LEU A 135 7.83 3.44 -13.98
C LEU A 135 7.36 2.11 -14.57
N PHE A 136 7.80 1.77 -15.77
CA PHE A 136 7.53 0.46 -16.36
C PHE A 136 8.21 -0.65 -15.55
N GLY A 137 9.47 -0.46 -15.13
CA GLY A 137 10.18 -1.37 -14.22
C GLY A 137 9.46 -1.55 -12.89
N PHE A 138 9.00 -0.46 -12.27
CA PHE A 138 8.17 -0.50 -11.06
C PHE A 138 6.87 -1.30 -11.29
N SER A 139 6.15 -1.03 -12.38
CA SER A 139 4.93 -1.77 -12.73
C SER A 139 5.19 -3.26 -12.95
N ALA A 140 6.35 -3.61 -13.57
CA ALA A 140 6.75 -5.00 -13.77
C ALA A 140 7.06 -5.70 -12.44
N VAL A 141 7.81 -5.04 -11.54
CA VAL A 141 8.08 -5.53 -10.20
C VAL A 141 6.77 -5.78 -9.44
N CYS A 142 5.88 -4.80 -9.41
CA CYS A 142 4.60 -4.93 -8.72
C CYS A 142 3.69 -5.99 -9.37
N GLY A 143 3.70 -6.14 -10.70
CA GLY A 143 2.96 -7.19 -11.39
C GLY A 143 3.44 -8.60 -11.02
N VAL A 144 4.76 -8.80 -10.91
CA VAL A 144 5.34 -10.07 -10.43
C VAL A 144 5.00 -10.31 -8.96
N ILE A 145 5.17 -9.31 -8.11
CA ILE A 145 4.79 -9.39 -6.68
C ILE A 145 3.28 -9.70 -6.55
N GLY A 146 2.44 -9.02 -7.33
CA GLY A 146 0.99 -9.28 -7.34
C GLY A 146 0.66 -10.72 -7.70
N LEU A 147 1.32 -11.28 -8.72
CA LEU A 147 1.15 -12.68 -9.09
C LEU A 147 1.62 -13.64 -7.98
N LEU A 148 2.74 -13.34 -7.31
CA LEU A 148 3.20 -14.10 -6.15
C LEU A 148 2.23 -14.00 -4.97
N CYS A 149 1.64 -12.82 -4.72
CA CYS A 149 0.63 -12.65 -3.68
C CYS A 149 -0.64 -13.46 -3.96
N ILE A 150 -1.09 -13.50 -5.21
CA ILE A 150 -2.24 -14.33 -5.64
C ILE A 150 -1.91 -15.81 -5.44
N ASP A 151 -0.75 -16.26 -5.92
CA ASP A 151 -0.33 -17.66 -5.85
C ASP A 151 -0.07 -18.13 -4.41
N ALA A 152 0.37 -17.24 -3.55
CA ALA A 152 0.50 -17.48 -2.13
C ALA A 152 -0.84 -17.89 -1.49
N GLY A 153 -1.97 -17.36 -1.97
CA GLY A 153 -3.31 -17.69 -1.48
C GLY A 153 -3.67 -19.18 -1.56
N CYS A 154 -3.09 -19.96 -2.47
CA CYS A 154 -3.26 -21.42 -2.55
C CYS A 154 -1.97 -22.21 -2.31
N ARG A 155 -0.90 -21.57 -1.80
CA ARG A 155 0.46 -22.14 -1.72
C ARG A 155 0.92 -22.75 -3.06
N GLY A 156 0.66 -22.02 -4.13
CA GLY A 156 0.93 -22.48 -5.48
C GLY A 156 2.43 -22.66 -5.79
N PRO A 157 2.74 -23.22 -6.96
CA PRO A 157 4.11 -23.55 -7.33
C PRO A 157 5.01 -22.32 -7.51
N LEU A 158 4.44 -21.16 -7.91
CA LEU A 158 5.22 -19.92 -8.08
C LEU A 158 5.68 -19.39 -6.73
N PHE A 159 4.78 -19.33 -5.76
CA PHE A 159 5.11 -18.91 -4.40
C PHE A 159 6.13 -19.85 -3.73
N ARG A 160 5.92 -21.18 -3.82
CA ARG A 160 6.87 -22.16 -3.25
C ARG A 160 8.25 -22.06 -3.88
N GLY A 161 8.32 -21.90 -5.20
CA GLY A 161 9.58 -21.69 -5.91
C GLY A 161 10.29 -20.40 -5.48
N PHE A 162 9.52 -19.30 -5.31
CA PHE A 162 10.03 -18.04 -4.80
C PHE A 162 10.53 -18.16 -3.35
N ALA A 163 9.76 -18.78 -2.45
CA ALA A 163 10.15 -18.98 -1.06
C ALA A 163 11.45 -19.79 -0.94
N SER A 164 11.57 -20.90 -1.69
CA SER A 164 12.80 -21.70 -1.73
C SER A 164 14.00 -20.94 -2.31
N PHE A 165 13.76 -20.07 -3.31
CA PHE A 165 14.79 -19.21 -3.85
C PHE A 165 15.29 -18.20 -2.82
N MET A 166 14.38 -17.54 -2.07
CA MET A 166 14.73 -16.57 -1.03
C MET A 166 15.45 -17.24 0.14
N GLU A 167 15.04 -18.44 0.56
CA GLU A 167 15.74 -19.25 1.55
C GLU A 167 17.18 -19.58 1.09
N GLY A 168 17.36 -19.94 -0.16
CA GLY A 168 18.69 -20.17 -0.75
C GLY A 168 19.59 -18.93 -0.73
N LEU A 169 19.01 -17.73 -0.65
CA LEU A 169 19.73 -16.47 -0.46
C LEU A 169 19.93 -16.10 1.01
N GLY A 170 19.41 -16.89 1.96
CA GLY A 170 19.49 -16.63 3.40
C GLY A 170 18.29 -15.89 3.99
N ASP A 171 17.19 -15.74 3.25
CA ASP A 171 15.93 -15.17 3.72
C ASP A 171 14.86 -16.26 3.87
N ALA A 172 14.80 -16.87 5.06
CA ALA A 172 13.85 -17.95 5.37
C ALA A 172 12.47 -17.45 5.85
N ALA A 173 12.22 -16.14 5.85
CA ALA A 173 10.98 -15.55 6.38
C ALA A 173 9.72 -16.09 5.66
N TYR A 174 9.84 -16.45 4.39
CA TYR A 174 8.74 -16.99 3.59
C TYR A 174 8.35 -18.45 3.91
N GLN A 175 9.22 -19.20 4.57
CA GLN A 175 8.95 -20.58 5.00
C GLN A 175 7.97 -20.64 6.16
N SER A 176 8.03 -19.65 7.05
CA SER A 176 7.17 -19.53 8.23
C SER A 176 5.81 -18.89 7.94
N LEU A 177 5.57 -18.45 6.69
CA LEU A 177 4.24 -17.97 6.29
C LEU A 177 3.26 -19.14 6.40
N ASP A 178 2.74 -19.30 7.61
CA ASP A 178 1.68 -20.26 7.86
C ASP A 178 0.37 -19.70 7.33
N GLN A 179 0.00 -20.18 6.17
CA GLN A 179 -1.24 -19.78 5.52
C GLN A 179 -2.45 -20.51 6.07
N ALA A 180 -2.31 -21.14 7.23
CA ALA A 180 -3.40 -21.69 7.99
C ALA A 180 -4.41 -20.60 8.42
N THR A 181 -4.03 -19.34 8.38
CA THR A 181 -4.93 -18.18 8.55
C THR A 181 -5.80 -17.90 7.36
N TYR A 182 -5.93 -18.85 6.45
CA TYR A 182 -6.92 -18.79 5.40
C TYR A 182 -8.34 -18.84 6.00
N THR A 183 -8.77 -17.74 6.57
CA THR A 183 -10.15 -17.60 7.10
C THR A 183 -11.19 -17.39 5.99
N GLY A 184 -10.85 -17.70 4.74
CA GLY A 184 -11.76 -17.65 3.61
C GLY A 184 -12.18 -16.27 3.15
N ALA A 185 -11.80 -15.20 3.84
CA ALA A 185 -12.32 -13.86 3.58
C ALA A 185 -11.39 -12.96 2.77
N ARG A 186 -10.05 -13.10 2.91
CA ARG A 186 -9.05 -12.26 2.22
C ARG A 186 -7.71 -12.98 2.12
N PHE A 187 -6.85 -12.51 1.18
CA PHE A 187 -5.53 -13.05 0.97
C PHE A 187 -4.45 -12.05 1.39
N ASP A 188 -3.62 -12.44 2.33
CA ASP A 188 -2.57 -11.57 2.90
C ASP A 188 -1.34 -11.44 1.98
N GLY A 189 -1.23 -12.31 0.97
CA GLY A 189 -0.12 -12.31 0.01
C GLY A 189 1.20 -12.75 0.63
N ILE A 190 2.31 -12.37 -0.02
CA ILE A 190 3.67 -12.70 0.45
C ILE A 190 4.10 -11.87 1.66
N TYR A 191 3.36 -10.85 2.02
CA TYR A 191 3.67 -9.95 3.16
C TYR A 191 2.94 -10.34 4.45
N ASN A 192 2.13 -11.39 4.41
CA ASN A 192 1.26 -11.80 5.52
C ASN A 192 0.36 -10.65 6.04
N ASP A 193 0.01 -9.72 5.15
CA ASP A 193 -0.84 -8.57 5.46
C ASP A 193 -1.59 -8.10 4.20
N ALA A 194 -2.92 -8.24 4.23
CA ALA A 194 -3.79 -7.83 3.14
C ALA A 194 -3.84 -6.32 2.92
N ASN A 195 -3.65 -5.51 3.98
CA ASN A 195 -3.69 -4.06 3.88
C ASN A 195 -2.42 -3.54 3.18
N LEU A 196 -1.26 -4.12 3.50
CA LEU A 196 0.00 -3.84 2.83
C LEU A 196 -0.04 -4.26 1.36
N THR A 197 -0.49 -5.48 1.08
CA THR A 197 -0.68 -5.97 -0.29
C THR A 197 -1.61 -5.05 -1.07
N GLY A 198 -2.77 -4.70 -0.49
CA GLY A 198 -3.74 -3.78 -1.11
C GLY A 198 -3.15 -2.40 -1.41
N SER A 199 -2.45 -1.80 -0.46
CA SER A 199 -1.87 -0.47 -0.64
C SER A 199 -0.79 -0.42 -1.73
N LEU A 200 0.10 -1.40 -1.78
CA LEU A 200 1.12 -1.50 -2.82
C LEU A 200 0.48 -1.69 -4.21
N MET A 201 -0.50 -2.60 -4.30
CA MET A 201 -1.16 -2.87 -5.57
C MET A 201 -1.98 -1.67 -6.07
N ALA A 202 -2.55 -0.87 -5.17
CA ALA A 202 -3.19 0.40 -5.53
C ALA A 202 -2.21 1.38 -6.20
N LEU A 203 -0.98 1.53 -5.65
CA LEU A 203 0.07 2.35 -6.27
C LEU A 203 0.47 1.80 -7.64
N ALA A 204 0.61 0.47 -7.75
CA ALA A 204 0.93 -0.20 -9.01
C ALA A 204 -0.13 0.06 -10.09
N VAL A 205 -1.41 0.00 -9.72
CA VAL A 205 -2.53 0.30 -10.63
C VAL A 205 -2.52 1.77 -11.07
N LEU A 206 -2.26 2.73 -10.15
CA LEU A 206 -2.16 4.15 -10.52
C LEU A 206 -1.05 4.40 -11.55
N VAL A 207 0.14 3.81 -11.34
CA VAL A 207 1.25 3.87 -12.30
C VAL A 207 0.86 3.18 -13.61
N GLY A 208 0.20 2.02 -13.53
CA GLY A 208 -0.28 1.28 -14.69
C GLY A 208 -1.26 2.08 -15.54
N LEU A 209 -2.25 2.75 -14.94
CA LEU A 209 -3.18 3.63 -15.64
C LEU A 209 -2.45 4.74 -16.42
N TYR A 210 -1.40 5.33 -15.84
CA TYR A 210 -0.56 6.29 -16.53
C TYR A 210 0.17 5.65 -17.73
N LEU A 211 0.78 4.48 -17.55
CA LEU A 211 1.52 3.78 -18.62
C LEU A 211 0.60 3.36 -19.78
N ILE A 212 -0.62 2.89 -19.49
CA ILE A 212 -1.64 2.56 -20.49
C ILE A 212 -2.00 3.81 -21.33
N ARG A 213 -2.19 4.96 -20.66
CA ARG A 213 -2.57 6.20 -21.31
C ARG A 213 -1.46 6.82 -22.15
N THR A 214 -0.21 6.68 -21.74
CA THR A 214 0.95 7.31 -22.37
C THR A 214 1.72 6.39 -23.32
N GLY A 215 1.46 5.09 -23.32
CA GLY A 215 2.09 4.10 -24.20
C GLY A 215 1.85 4.43 -25.68
N ARG A 216 2.94 4.60 -26.43
CA ARG A 216 2.88 5.00 -27.83
C ARG A 216 2.61 3.82 -28.77
N LYS A 217 3.24 2.67 -28.49
CA LYS A 217 3.12 1.46 -29.31
C LYS A 217 2.05 0.52 -28.74
N PRO A 218 1.34 -0.23 -29.57
CA PRO A 218 0.33 -1.19 -29.11
C PRO A 218 0.88 -2.19 -28.09
N TRP A 219 2.10 -2.69 -28.29
CA TRP A 219 2.72 -3.65 -27.37
C TRP A 219 3.08 -3.02 -26.00
N GLU A 220 3.46 -1.73 -25.97
CA GLU A 220 3.71 -1.01 -24.71
C GLU A 220 2.42 -0.92 -23.88
N ARG A 221 1.30 -0.61 -24.55
CA ARG A 221 -0.01 -0.56 -23.90
C ARG A 221 -0.49 -1.95 -23.48
N PHE A 222 -0.26 -2.97 -24.32
CA PHE A 222 -0.58 -4.34 -23.95
C PHE A 222 0.20 -4.78 -22.70
N ALA A 223 1.50 -4.58 -22.66
CA ALA A 223 2.34 -4.91 -21.51
C ALA A 223 1.91 -4.13 -20.26
N ALA A 224 1.62 -2.83 -20.39
CA ALA A 224 1.09 -2.04 -19.29
C ALA A 224 -0.27 -2.57 -18.79
N CYS A 225 -1.20 -2.91 -19.69
CA CYS A 225 -2.48 -3.52 -19.32
C CYS A 225 -2.30 -4.87 -18.63
N PHE A 226 -1.36 -5.69 -19.12
CA PHE A 226 -1.11 -7.00 -18.53
C PHE A 226 -0.62 -6.91 -17.09
N LEU A 227 0.39 -6.06 -16.84
CA LEU A 227 0.93 -5.83 -15.50
C LEU A 227 -0.09 -5.16 -14.57
N THR A 228 -0.85 -4.19 -15.10
CA THR A 228 -1.91 -3.53 -14.33
C THR A 228 -3.05 -4.49 -13.98
N GLY A 229 -3.43 -5.39 -14.89
CA GLY A 229 -4.44 -6.41 -14.65
C GLY A 229 -4.04 -7.34 -13.50
N LEU A 230 -2.80 -7.83 -13.48
CA LEU A 230 -2.28 -8.65 -12.38
C LEU A 230 -2.32 -7.90 -11.05
N SER A 231 -1.83 -6.64 -11.04
CA SER A 231 -1.85 -5.80 -9.83
C SER A 231 -3.28 -5.52 -9.37
N ALA A 232 -4.23 -5.30 -10.29
CA ALA A 232 -5.63 -5.06 -9.96
C ALA A 232 -6.32 -6.29 -9.38
N VAL A 233 -6.04 -7.50 -9.90
CA VAL A 233 -6.55 -8.75 -9.31
C VAL A 233 -5.95 -8.97 -7.92
N ALA A 234 -4.64 -8.77 -7.74
CA ALA A 234 -4.01 -8.88 -6.43
C ALA A 234 -4.57 -7.85 -5.42
N PHE A 235 -4.87 -6.62 -5.88
CA PHE A 235 -5.57 -5.62 -5.07
C PHE A 235 -6.96 -6.11 -4.64
N PHE A 236 -7.71 -6.69 -5.57
CA PHE A 236 -9.05 -7.21 -5.30
C PHE A 236 -9.01 -8.37 -4.30
N THR A 237 -8.13 -9.35 -4.51
CA THR A 237 -8.01 -10.53 -3.64
C THR A 237 -7.58 -10.17 -2.21
N ALA A 238 -6.86 -9.09 -2.02
CA ALA A 238 -6.47 -8.60 -0.70
C ALA A 238 -7.67 -8.15 0.15
N MET A 239 -8.80 -7.76 -0.47
CA MET A 239 -10.05 -7.39 0.23
C MET A 239 -9.86 -6.43 1.40
N SER A 240 -8.88 -5.53 1.30
CA SER A 240 -8.62 -4.50 2.32
C SER A 240 -9.63 -3.35 2.19
N ARG A 241 -10.56 -3.25 3.14
CA ARG A 241 -11.58 -2.19 3.16
C ARG A 241 -10.96 -0.79 3.17
N GLY A 242 -9.90 -0.59 3.99
CA GLY A 242 -9.16 0.66 4.06
C GLY A 242 -8.49 1.02 2.72
N ALA A 243 -7.79 0.05 2.09
CA ALA A 243 -7.16 0.27 0.79
C ALA A 243 -8.19 0.56 -0.31
N ILE A 244 -9.34 -0.12 -0.32
CA ILE A 244 -10.43 0.12 -1.29
C ILE A 244 -10.97 1.55 -1.15
N LEU A 245 -11.22 2.01 0.07
CA LEU A 245 -11.74 3.36 0.35
C LEU A 245 -10.73 4.44 -0.09
N CYS A 246 -9.46 4.31 0.32
CA CYS A 246 -8.39 5.23 -0.05
C CYS A 246 -8.15 5.24 -1.55
N PHE A 247 -8.18 4.08 -2.20
CA PHE A 247 -8.00 3.96 -3.64
C PHE A 247 -9.15 4.60 -4.41
N GLY A 248 -10.41 4.37 -4.00
CA GLY A 248 -11.58 5.02 -4.60
C GLY A 248 -11.51 6.55 -4.52
N ALA A 249 -11.20 7.08 -3.33
CA ALA A 249 -10.98 8.52 -3.14
C ALA A 249 -9.82 9.05 -4.01
N THR A 250 -8.74 8.26 -4.13
CA THR A 250 -7.58 8.61 -4.96
C THR A 250 -7.90 8.61 -6.46
N LEU A 251 -8.68 7.64 -6.96
CA LEU A 251 -9.11 7.62 -8.36
C LEU A 251 -9.94 8.87 -8.69
N LEU A 252 -10.84 9.27 -7.80
CA LEU A 252 -11.60 10.51 -7.95
C LEU A 252 -10.66 11.72 -7.95
N ALA A 253 -9.73 11.81 -7.01
CA ALA A 253 -8.73 12.87 -6.98
C ALA A 253 -7.88 12.90 -8.25
N TYR A 254 -7.46 11.74 -8.77
CA TYR A 254 -6.70 11.64 -10.01
C TYR A 254 -7.48 12.20 -11.21
N LEU A 255 -8.77 11.88 -11.34
CA LEU A 255 -9.64 12.44 -12.37
C LEU A 255 -9.75 13.98 -12.25
N LEU A 256 -9.85 14.51 -11.04
CA LEU A 256 -9.94 15.95 -10.80
C LEU A 256 -8.62 16.67 -11.11
N ILE A 257 -7.48 16.07 -10.81
CA ILE A 257 -6.14 16.60 -11.03
C ILE A 257 -5.76 16.55 -12.52
N ALA A 258 -6.14 15.49 -13.23
CA ALA A 258 -5.82 15.29 -14.64
C ALA A 258 -6.28 16.46 -15.53
N GLY A 259 -5.57 16.69 -16.63
CA GLY A 259 -5.93 17.70 -17.64
C GLY A 259 -7.31 17.42 -18.25
N LYS A 260 -8.03 18.47 -18.65
CA LYS A 260 -9.39 18.33 -19.19
C LYS A 260 -9.46 17.37 -20.39
N GLU A 261 -8.45 17.39 -21.24
CA GLU A 261 -8.34 16.53 -22.43
C GLU A 261 -8.08 15.06 -22.06
N GLU A 262 -7.39 14.82 -20.93
CA GLU A 262 -7.04 13.48 -20.45
C GLU A 262 -8.15 12.81 -19.64
N ARG A 263 -9.00 13.59 -18.95
CA ARG A 263 -9.99 13.09 -17.97
C ARG A 263 -10.89 12.03 -18.55
N LEU A 264 -11.43 12.26 -19.74
CA LEU A 264 -12.38 11.36 -20.36
C LEU A 264 -11.73 10.02 -20.71
N GLY A 265 -10.55 10.08 -21.33
CA GLY A 265 -9.78 8.86 -21.62
C GLY A 265 -9.35 8.11 -20.35
N LEU A 266 -8.92 8.83 -19.32
CA LEU A 266 -8.56 8.26 -18.03
C LEU A 266 -9.77 7.59 -17.36
N PHE A 267 -10.92 8.23 -17.35
CA PHE A 267 -12.16 7.67 -16.82
C PHE A 267 -12.52 6.33 -17.48
N PHE A 268 -12.52 6.27 -18.82
CA PHE A 268 -12.85 5.02 -19.52
C PHE A 268 -11.76 3.94 -19.32
N THR A 269 -10.50 4.32 -19.17
CA THR A 269 -9.44 3.37 -18.81
C THR A 269 -9.65 2.83 -17.38
N MET A 270 -10.04 3.68 -16.43
CA MET A 270 -10.40 3.27 -15.06
C MET A 270 -11.63 2.34 -15.05
N ALA A 271 -12.65 2.64 -15.84
CA ALA A 271 -13.82 1.79 -15.98
C ALA A 271 -13.45 0.41 -16.56
N ALA A 272 -12.64 0.37 -17.62
CA ALA A 272 -12.14 -0.87 -18.20
C ALA A 272 -11.33 -1.70 -17.19
N MET A 273 -10.48 -1.02 -16.40
CA MET A 273 -9.70 -1.63 -15.31
C MET A 273 -10.64 -2.19 -14.22
N GLY A 274 -11.64 -1.43 -13.79
CA GLY A 274 -12.61 -1.86 -12.79
C GLY A 274 -13.40 -3.11 -13.22
N ILE A 275 -13.86 -3.14 -14.46
CA ILE A 275 -14.56 -4.30 -15.03
C ILE A 275 -13.63 -5.53 -15.03
N SER A 276 -12.42 -5.39 -15.55
CA SER A 276 -11.45 -6.49 -15.59
C SER A 276 -11.08 -6.98 -14.19
N MET A 277 -10.87 -6.07 -13.25
CA MET A 277 -10.55 -6.36 -11.86
C MET A 277 -11.66 -7.14 -11.16
N VAL A 278 -12.92 -6.72 -11.31
CA VAL A 278 -14.06 -7.40 -10.67
C VAL A 278 -14.27 -8.78 -11.28
N VAL A 279 -14.30 -8.91 -12.60
CA VAL A 279 -14.51 -10.21 -13.29
C VAL A 279 -13.46 -11.23 -12.85
N PHE A 280 -12.18 -10.91 -12.99
CA PHE A 280 -11.12 -11.86 -12.67
C PHE A 280 -10.78 -11.90 -11.18
N GLY A 281 -11.04 -10.83 -10.45
CA GLY A 281 -10.90 -10.81 -8.99
C GLY A 281 -11.89 -11.76 -8.32
N VAL A 282 -13.16 -11.72 -8.69
CA VAL A 282 -14.18 -12.65 -8.16
C VAL A 282 -13.83 -14.11 -8.51
N VAL A 283 -13.51 -14.40 -9.78
CA VAL A 283 -13.15 -15.76 -10.20
C VAL A 283 -11.90 -16.25 -9.48
N SER A 284 -10.84 -15.45 -9.44
CA SER A 284 -9.60 -15.83 -8.75
C SER A 284 -9.84 -16.06 -7.26
N THR A 285 -10.54 -15.14 -6.57
CA THR A 285 -10.82 -15.25 -5.14
C THR A 285 -11.61 -16.52 -4.82
N SER A 286 -12.65 -16.84 -5.62
CA SER A 286 -13.47 -18.04 -5.42
C SER A 286 -12.68 -19.33 -5.60
N LEU A 287 -11.82 -19.40 -6.61
CA LEU A 287 -10.98 -20.58 -6.87
C LEU A 287 -9.87 -20.73 -5.82
N LEU A 288 -9.23 -19.63 -5.41
CA LEU A 288 -8.22 -19.63 -4.36
C LEU A 288 -8.82 -20.04 -3.02
N ALA A 289 -10.07 -19.64 -2.75
CA ALA A 289 -10.82 -20.05 -1.56
C ALA A 289 -10.93 -21.57 -1.42
N GLY A 290 -11.03 -22.26 -2.54
CA GLY A 290 -10.97 -23.73 -2.60
C GLY A 290 -9.55 -24.31 -2.62
N GLY A 291 -8.50 -23.52 -2.36
CA GLY A 291 -7.10 -23.98 -2.41
C GLY A 291 -6.59 -24.30 -3.82
N SER A 292 -7.26 -23.81 -4.86
CA SER A 292 -6.99 -24.18 -6.24
C SER A 292 -6.01 -23.24 -6.93
N PHE A 293 -4.93 -23.78 -7.51
CA PHE A 293 -4.00 -23.05 -8.37
C PHE A 293 -4.66 -22.45 -9.63
N TRP A 294 -5.83 -22.93 -10.01
CA TRP A 294 -6.61 -22.30 -11.09
C TRP A 294 -6.98 -20.86 -10.79
N GLY A 295 -7.06 -20.48 -9.51
CA GLY A 295 -7.26 -19.09 -9.10
C GLY A 295 -6.11 -18.17 -9.53
N THR A 296 -4.85 -18.64 -9.44
CA THR A 296 -3.68 -17.94 -9.96
C THR A 296 -3.72 -17.82 -11.48
N LEU A 297 -4.05 -18.90 -12.18
CA LEU A 297 -4.14 -18.89 -13.65
C LEU A 297 -5.29 -18.02 -14.15
N ALA A 298 -6.40 -17.94 -13.41
CA ALA A 298 -7.53 -17.07 -13.72
C ALA A 298 -7.20 -15.57 -13.66
N ALA A 299 -6.16 -15.18 -12.94
CA ALA A 299 -5.70 -13.80 -12.91
C ALA A 299 -5.01 -13.36 -14.22
N LEU A 300 -4.37 -14.28 -14.96
CA LEU A 300 -3.58 -13.93 -16.14
C LEU A 300 -4.39 -13.27 -17.28
N PRO A 301 -5.63 -13.71 -17.62
CA PRO A 301 -6.42 -13.08 -18.65
C PRO A 301 -6.90 -11.66 -18.30
N SER A 302 -6.81 -11.24 -17.04
CA SER A 302 -7.27 -9.90 -16.62
C SER A 302 -6.64 -8.78 -17.43
N GLY A 303 -5.34 -8.83 -17.65
CA GLY A 303 -4.64 -7.84 -18.45
C GLY A 303 -5.02 -7.88 -19.94
N VAL A 304 -5.36 -9.05 -20.47
CA VAL A 304 -5.86 -9.19 -21.85
C VAL A 304 -7.24 -8.54 -21.97
N LEU A 305 -8.14 -8.81 -21.03
CA LEU A 305 -9.48 -8.16 -21.02
C LEU A 305 -9.34 -6.65 -20.86
N LEU A 306 -8.50 -6.18 -19.94
CA LEU A 306 -8.22 -4.77 -19.77
C LEU A 306 -7.73 -4.13 -21.07
N TRP A 307 -6.80 -4.78 -21.78
CA TRP A 307 -6.30 -4.29 -23.06
C TRP A 307 -7.41 -4.23 -24.12
N LEU A 308 -8.21 -5.29 -24.25
CA LEU A 308 -9.34 -5.33 -25.20
C LEU A 308 -10.35 -4.21 -24.89
N LEU A 309 -10.76 -4.05 -23.63
CA LEU A 309 -11.70 -3.01 -23.21
C LEU A 309 -11.11 -1.60 -23.41
N ASN A 310 -9.82 -1.41 -23.17
CA ASN A 310 -9.19 -0.11 -23.35
C ASN A 310 -9.01 0.26 -24.84
N GLU A 311 -8.50 -0.65 -25.67
CA GLU A 311 -8.20 -0.36 -27.09
C GLU A 311 -9.45 -0.20 -27.96
N PHE A 312 -10.50 -0.95 -27.69
CA PHE A 312 -11.68 -0.94 -28.56
C PHE A 312 -12.83 -0.05 -28.01
N PRO A 313 -13.57 -0.43 -26.93
CA PRO A 313 -14.71 0.41 -26.51
C PRO A 313 -14.29 1.69 -25.81
N ALA A 314 -13.31 1.67 -24.88
CA ALA A 314 -12.98 2.82 -24.06
C ALA A 314 -12.42 3.98 -24.90
N ARG A 315 -11.50 3.72 -25.82
CA ARG A 315 -10.92 4.76 -26.72
C ARG A 315 -11.95 5.30 -27.69
N LYS A 316 -12.84 4.44 -28.23
CA LYS A 316 -13.93 4.88 -29.10
C LYS A 316 -14.94 5.76 -28.35
N ALA A 317 -15.34 5.34 -27.15
CA ALA A 317 -16.23 6.10 -26.29
C ALA A 317 -15.63 7.47 -25.92
N ALA A 318 -14.36 7.50 -25.54
CA ALA A 318 -13.65 8.74 -25.23
C ALA A 318 -13.63 9.71 -26.44
N SER A 319 -13.36 9.20 -27.64
CA SER A 319 -13.34 10.03 -28.85
C SER A 319 -14.75 10.50 -29.28
N ALA A 320 -15.76 9.64 -29.16
CA ALA A 320 -17.14 9.96 -29.53
C ALA A 320 -17.79 10.99 -28.58
N LEU A 321 -17.42 10.95 -27.30
CA LEU A 321 -17.96 11.85 -26.28
C LEU A 321 -17.15 13.14 -26.12
N ALA A 322 -16.01 13.25 -26.79
CA ALA A 322 -15.21 14.47 -26.78
C ALA A 322 -16.01 15.65 -27.31
N GLY A 323 -16.15 16.72 -26.51
CA GLY A 323 -16.95 17.89 -26.86
C GLY A 323 -18.44 17.82 -26.54
N HIS A 324 -18.98 16.67 -26.14
CA HIS A 324 -20.41 16.48 -25.83
C HIS A 324 -20.69 16.46 -24.32
N GLY A 325 -20.47 17.59 -23.62
CA GLY A 325 -20.51 17.66 -22.14
C GLY A 325 -21.80 17.15 -21.51
N LYS A 326 -22.99 17.41 -22.10
CA LYS A 326 -24.28 16.90 -21.58
C LYS A 326 -24.41 15.38 -21.72
N LEU A 327 -23.97 14.83 -22.85
CA LEU A 327 -23.97 13.39 -23.09
C LEU A 327 -22.97 12.69 -22.16
N LEU A 328 -21.78 13.30 -21.94
CA LEU A 328 -20.80 12.83 -20.99
C LEU A 328 -21.37 12.78 -19.57
N ALA A 329 -22.02 13.84 -19.10
CA ALA A 329 -22.67 13.86 -17.78
C ALA A 329 -23.74 12.75 -17.66
N GLY A 330 -24.50 12.50 -18.72
CA GLY A 330 -25.46 11.40 -18.77
C GLY A 330 -24.81 10.02 -18.70
N VAL A 331 -23.72 9.79 -19.44
CA VAL A 331 -22.96 8.52 -19.41
C VAL A 331 -22.30 8.30 -18.06
N LEU A 332 -21.71 9.35 -17.45
CA LEU A 332 -21.13 9.27 -16.12
C LEU A 332 -22.19 8.99 -15.05
N GLY A 333 -23.29 9.74 -15.06
CA GLY A 333 -24.41 9.55 -14.13
C GLY A 333 -25.03 8.17 -14.28
N GLY A 334 -25.29 7.75 -15.54
CA GLY A 334 -25.81 6.42 -15.84
C GLY A 334 -24.86 5.29 -15.44
N GLY A 335 -23.56 5.47 -15.66
CA GLY A 335 -22.53 4.50 -15.23
C GLY A 335 -22.45 4.36 -13.71
N ILE A 336 -22.50 5.47 -12.98
CA ILE A 336 -22.53 5.47 -11.51
C ILE A 336 -23.82 4.79 -11.02
N ALA A 337 -24.98 5.16 -11.58
CA ALA A 337 -26.26 4.56 -11.22
C ALA A 337 -26.29 3.04 -11.51
N ALA A 338 -25.76 2.62 -12.67
CA ALA A 338 -25.63 1.21 -13.01
C ALA A 338 -24.67 0.47 -12.05
N GLY A 339 -23.57 1.10 -11.66
CA GLY A 339 -22.64 0.55 -10.66
C GLY A 339 -23.30 0.37 -9.29
N ILE A 340 -24.03 1.38 -8.82
CA ILE A 340 -24.80 1.30 -7.56
C ILE A 340 -25.86 0.20 -7.68
N ALA A 341 -26.62 0.16 -8.77
CA ALA A 341 -27.63 -0.86 -9.00
C ALA A 341 -27.02 -2.27 -9.02
N ALA A 342 -25.85 -2.45 -9.65
CA ALA A 342 -25.14 -3.73 -9.65
C ALA A 342 -24.72 -4.16 -8.25
N VAL A 343 -24.21 -3.24 -7.42
CA VAL A 343 -23.87 -3.52 -6.02
C VAL A 343 -25.13 -3.87 -5.21
N VAL A 344 -26.20 -3.09 -5.35
CA VAL A 344 -27.48 -3.38 -4.67
C VAL A 344 -28.00 -4.76 -5.08
N LEU A 345 -28.03 -5.07 -6.37
CA LEU A 345 -28.46 -6.38 -6.86
C LEU A 345 -27.58 -7.51 -6.32
N ALA A 346 -26.27 -7.30 -6.29
CA ALA A 346 -25.33 -8.30 -5.76
C ALA A 346 -25.54 -8.58 -4.26
N LEU A 347 -26.00 -7.58 -3.49
CA LEU A 347 -26.26 -7.68 -2.05
C LEU A 347 -27.70 -8.09 -1.71
N THR A 348 -28.63 -8.06 -2.68
CA THR A 348 -30.05 -8.37 -2.44
C THR A 348 -30.52 -9.66 -3.12
N LEU A 349 -29.86 -10.08 -4.22
CA LEU A 349 -30.24 -11.32 -4.90
C LEU A 349 -29.66 -12.51 -4.17
N THR A 350 -30.54 -13.27 -3.51
CA THR A 350 -30.19 -14.50 -2.78
C THR A 350 -30.97 -15.68 -3.33
N GLU A 351 -30.44 -16.86 -3.16
CA GLU A 351 -31.04 -18.16 -3.44
C GLU A 351 -30.98 -19.02 -2.17
N PRO A 352 -31.77 -20.13 -2.09
CA PRO A 352 -31.69 -21.05 -0.95
C PRO A 352 -30.27 -21.51 -0.66
N PHE A 353 -29.91 -21.55 0.62
CA PHE A 353 -28.62 -22.08 1.04
C PHE A 353 -28.71 -23.58 1.26
N VAL A 354 -27.91 -24.35 0.53
CA VAL A 354 -27.83 -25.80 0.65
C VAL A 354 -26.60 -26.18 1.47
N PHE A 355 -26.80 -26.92 2.54
CA PHE A 355 -25.68 -27.44 3.35
C PHE A 355 -24.89 -28.51 2.61
N THR A 356 -23.59 -28.46 2.76
CA THR A 356 -22.64 -29.51 2.34
C THR A 356 -21.86 -30.01 3.54
N GLU A 357 -21.04 -31.06 3.41
CA GLU A 357 -20.25 -31.60 4.51
C GLU A 357 -19.25 -30.59 5.12
N SER A 358 -18.90 -29.54 4.41
CA SER A 358 -17.84 -28.58 4.80
C SER A 358 -18.28 -27.13 4.86
N ASN A 359 -19.55 -26.78 4.51
CA ASN A 359 -20.00 -25.41 4.52
C ASN A 359 -20.91 -25.08 5.72
N PHE A 360 -21.01 -23.82 6.02
CA PHE A 360 -21.96 -23.25 6.97
C PHE A 360 -22.36 -21.85 6.45
N LEU A 361 -23.55 -21.41 6.79
CA LEU A 361 -24.00 -20.05 6.47
C LEU A 361 -23.61 -19.12 7.62
N TYR A 362 -22.88 -18.04 7.29
CA TYR A 362 -22.47 -17.01 8.23
C TYR A 362 -23.09 -15.68 7.86
N ARG A 363 -23.91 -15.11 8.76
CA ARG A 363 -24.63 -13.85 8.53
C ARG A 363 -24.66 -12.99 9.78
N GLY A 364 -24.69 -11.66 9.56
CA GLY A 364 -24.93 -10.68 10.61
C GLY A 364 -26.32 -10.07 10.49
N ALA A 365 -26.84 -9.59 11.59
CA ALA A 365 -28.06 -8.80 11.63
C ALA A 365 -27.94 -7.69 12.68
N ASP A 366 -28.47 -6.52 12.34
CA ASP A 366 -28.65 -5.44 13.31
C ASP A 366 -29.85 -5.78 14.19
N VAL A 367 -29.73 -5.53 15.48
CA VAL A 367 -30.72 -5.87 16.52
C VAL A 367 -30.87 -4.74 17.52
N GLU A 368 -31.99 -4.67 18.20
CA GLU A 368 -32.19 -3.74 19.33
C GLU A 368 -31.77 -4.42 20.64
N GLY A 369 -30.91 -3.74 21.39
CA GLY A 369 -30.46 -4.23 22.69
C GLY A 369 -31.60 -4.37 23.70
N GLY A 370 -31.55 -5.39 24.55
CA GLY A 370 -32.58 -5.72 25.54
C GLY A 370 -33.75 -6.56 25.02
N GLU A 371 -33.89 -6.70 23.67
CA GLU A 371 -35.00 -7.44 23.05
C GLU A 371 -34.71 -8.94 22.94
N THR A 372 -35.81 -9.72 22.86
CA THR A 372 -35.75 -11.16 22.66
C THR A 372 -36.20 -11.53 21.26
N TYR A 373 -35.36 -12.27 20.55
CA TYR A 373 -35.57 -12.68 19.17
C TYR A 373 -35.83 -14.19 19.06
N THR A 374 -36.70 -14.54 18.10
CA THR A 374 -36.91 -15.90 17.63
C THR A 374 -36.79 -15.95 16.12
N PHE A 375 -36.55 -17.14 15.57
CA PHE A 375 -36.47 -17.32 14.12
C PHE A 375 -37.80 -17.75 13.51
N SER A 376 -38.11 -17.24 12.35
CA SER A 376 -39.24 -17.62 11.53
C SER A 376 -38.80 -17.75 10.07
N GLY A 377 -39.52 -18.57 9.28
CA GLY A 377 -39.20 -18.72 7.87
C GLY A 377 -39.48 -20.12 7.33
N ASP A 378 -38.85 -20.44 6.21
CA ASP A 378 -38.94 -21.70 5.50
C ASP A 378 -37.56 -22.38 5.40
N TRP A 379 -37.44 -23.52 6.03
CA TRP A 379 -36.27 -24.42 5.98
C TRP A 379 -36.68 -25.86 6.19
N ASP A 380 -35.81 -26.80 5.86
CA ASP A 380 -36.08 -28.20 6.09
C ASP A 380 -36.15 -28.48 7.59
N LYS A 381 -37.32 -28.96 8.04
CA LYS A 381 -37.56 -29.19 9.48
C LYS A 381 -36.75 -30.33 9.98
N SER A 382 -35.65 -30.02 10.68
CA SER A 382 -34.73 -30.96 11.26
C SER A 382 -34.07 -30.36 12.47
N SER A 383 -34.08 -31.09 13.61
CA SER A 383 -33.35 -30.71 14.82
C SER A 383 -31.82 -30.69 14.63
N GLU A 384 -31.33 -31.24 13.51
CA GLU A 384 -29.91 -31.23 13.17
C GLU A 384 -29.46 -29.90 12.50
N ILE A 385 -30.44 -29.06 12.06
CA ILE A 385 -30.13 -27.69 11.68
C ILE A 385 -29.97 -26.85 12.94
N THR A 386 -28.76 -26.39 13.20
CA THR A 386 -28.42 -25.63 14.39
C THR A 386 -28.02 -24.21 14.04
N VAL A 387 -28.22 -23.27 14.96
CA VAL A 387 -27.73 -21.92 14.87
C VAL A 387 -26.93 -21.57 16.13
N LEU A 388 -25.76 -20.98 15.92
CA LEU A 388 -24.95 -20.32 16.93
C LEU A 388 -25.13 -18.82 16.75
N VAL A 389 -25.70 -18.15 17.77
CA VAL A 389 -25.87 -16.69 17.81
C VAL A 389 -24.93 -16.12 18.84
N TYR A 390 -24.14 -15.15 18.44
CA TYR A 390 -23.20 -14.48 19.32
C TYR A 390 -23.01 -13.02 18.92
N GLY A 391 -22.49 -12.23 19.83
CA GLY A 391 -22.20 -10.82 19.62
C GLY A 391 -21.20 -10.31 20.63
N SER A 392 -20.97 -9.01 20.59
CA SER A 392 -20.05 -8.33 21.49
C SER A 392 -20.58 -6.93 21.76
N THR A 393 -20.44 -6.44 22.98
CA THR A 393 -20.51 -5.02 23.27
C THR A 393 -19.29 -4.31 22.65
N ARG A 394 -19.32 -2.99 22.59
CA ARG A 394 -18.17 -2.23 22.06
C ARG A 394 -16.87 -2.52 22.85
N GLU A 395 -16.96 -2.69 24.16
CA GLU A 395 -15.79 -3.00 25.00
C GLU A 395 -15.30 -4.43 24.76
N GLN A 396 -16.21 -5.39 24.67
CA GLN A 396 -15.88 -6.78 24.34
C GLN A 396 -15.28 -6.90 22.93
N GLU A 397 -15.74 -6.09 21.97
CA GLU A 397 -15.16 -6.05 20.62
C GLU A 397 -13.70 -5.61 20.64
N LEU A 398 -13.33 -4.62 21.46
CA LEU A 398 -11.95 -4.18 21.64
C LEU A 398 -11.05 -5.25 22.23
N THR A 399 -11.59 -6.08 23.14
CA THR A 399 -10.86 -7.17 23.80
C THR A 399 -10.96 -8.50 23.06
N SER A 400 -11.59 -8.51 21.87
CA SER A 400 -11.84 -9.73 21.08
C SER A 400 -12.61 -10.80 21.85
N VAL A 401 -13.47 -10.39 22.77
CA VAL A 401 -14.37 -11.27 23.54
C VAL A 401 -15.72 -11.31 22.82
N THR A 402 -16.24 -12.51 22.62
CA THR A 402 -17.58 -12.72 22.08
C THR A 402 -18.44 -13.46 23.10
N GLU A 403 -19.69 -13.07 23.23
CA GLU A 403 -20.66 -13.72 24.10
C GLU A 403 -21.67 -14.51 23.28
N THR A 404 -21.89 -15.76 23.64
CA THR A 404 -22.85 -16.63 22.97
C THR A 404 -24.23 -16.44 23.60
N TYR A 405 -25.20 -16.04 22.81
CA TYR A 405 -26.58 -15.84 23.23
C TYR A 405 -27.45 -17.08 22.99
N TYR A 406 -27.13 -17.87 21.98
CA TYR A 406 -27.80 -19.14 21.72
C TYR A 406 -26.87 -20.10 20.95
N ASN A 407 -27.00 -21.39 21.25
CA ASN A 407 -26.35 -22.46 20.50
C ASN A 407 -27.20 -23.73 20.60
N GLY A 408 -27.92 -24.06 19.54
CA GLY A 408 -28.83 -25.21 19.54
C GLY A 408 -29.67 -25.31 18.25
N PRO A 409 -30.73 -26.16 18.25
CA PRO A 409 -31.59 -26.34 17.09
C PRO A 409 -32.26 -25.04 16.65
N LEU A 410 -32.29 -24.78 15.33
CA LEU A 410 -32.88 -23.55 14.78
C LEU A 410 -34.38 -23.41 15.08
N GLU A 411 -35.12 -24.54 15.11
CA GLU A 411 -36.58 -24.55 15.40
C GLU A 411 -36.92 -24.07 16.82
N GLU A 412 -36.04 -24.25 17.76
CA GLU A 412 -36.22 -23.91 19.18
C GLU A 412 -35.51 -22.61 19.56
N ALA A 413 -34.85 -21.97 18.59
CA ALA A 413 -33.96 -20.87 18.86
C ALA A 413 -34.70 -19.60 19.32
N SER A 414 -34.37 -19.22 20.57
CA SER A 414 -34.79 -17.95 21.17
C SER A 414 -33.59 -17.39 21.94
N PHE A 415 -33.30 -16.11 21.74
CA PHE A 415 -32.18 -15.45 22.39
C PHE A 415 -32.51 -14.03 22.78
N THR A 416 -31.97 -13.57 23.89
CA THR A 416 -32.08 -12.18 24.36
C THR A 416 -30.77 -11.49 24.19
N VAL A 417 -30.79 -10.32 23.58
CA VAL A 417 -29.59 -9.50 23.31
C VAL A 417 -29.34 -8.55 24.50
N PRO A 418 -28.12 -8.42 25.02
CA PRO A 418 -27.78 -7.40 26.02
C PRO A 418 -28.09 -5.97 25.52
N GLU A 419 -28.39 -5.03 26.46
CA GLU A 419 -28.78 -3.64 26.12
C GLU A 419 -27.74 -2.88 25.28
N ASP A 420 -26.45 -3.20 25.44
CA ASP A 420 -25.35 -2.51 24.77
C ASP A 420 -24.89 -3.18 23.44
N VAL A 421 -25.65 -4.16 22.95
CA VAL A 421 -25.34 -4.90 21.72
C VAL A 421 -26.32 -4.53 20.63
N GLY A 422 -25.85 -3.93 19.55
CA GLY A 422 -26.63 -3.51 18.38
C GLY A 422 -26.50 -4.43 17.16
N HIS A 423 -25.65 -5.46 17.22
CA HIS A 423 -25.41 -6.35 16.10
C HIS A 423 -25.06 -7.77 16.59
N VAL A 424 -25.65 -8.76 15.94
CA VAL A 424 -25.37 -10.18 16.23
C VAL A 424 -24.86 -10.89 14.99
N LEU A 425 -24.03 -11.90 15.23
CA LEU A 425 -23.51 -12.80 14.21
C LEU A 425 -24.13 -14.17 14.40
N MET A 426 -24.53 -14.78 13.29
CA MET A 426 -25.22 -16.05 13.26
C MET A 426 -24.47 -17.04 12.37
N GLN A 427 -24.24 -18.23 12.88
CA GLN A 427 -23.66 -19.33 12.13
C GLN A 427 -24.64 -20.49 12.09
N PHE A 428 -25.19 -20.76 10.91
CA PHE A 428 -26.10 -21.88 10.66
C PHE A 428 -25.31 -23.08 10.17
N ARG A 429 -25.57 -24.24 10.75
CA ARG A 429 -24.96 -25.52 10.39
C ARG A 429 -26.06 -26.58 10.25
N GLY A 430 -25.85 -27.52 9.33
CA GLY A 430 -26.79 -28.62 9.11
C GLY A 430 -26.15 -29.75 8.31
N PRO A 431 -26.78 -30.92 8.27
CA PRO A 431 -26.38 -32.03 7.41
C PRO A 431 -26.40 -31.69 5.93
N ALA A 432 -25.51 -32.30 5.17
CA ALA A 432 -25.46 -32.14 3.71
C ALA A 432 -26.81 -32.49 3.07
N GLY A 433 -27.25 -31.63 2.13
CA GLY A 433 -28.48 -31.78 1.38
C GLY A 433 -29.72 -31.14 2.01
N LEU A 434 -29.66 -30.65 3.27
CA LEU A 434 -30.74 -29.83 3.83
C LEU A 434 -30.62 -28.37 3.36
N GLU A 435 -31.76 -27.66 3.37
CA GLU A 435 -31.84 -26.31 2.81
C GLU A 435 -32.40 -25.29 3.80
N LEU A 436 -31.86 -24.07 3.74
CA LEU A 436 -32.45 -22.85 4.27
C LEU A 436 -32.96 -22.02 3.09
N ARG A 437 -34.31 -21.91 2.94
CA ARG A 437 -34.95 -21.14 1.87
C ARG A 437 -35.15 -19.70 2.27
N GLN A 438 -35.66 -19.47 3.48
CA GLN A 438 -35.84 -18.14 4.06
C GLN A 438 -35.73 -18.21 5.57
N VAL A 439 -35.01 -17.27 6.16
CA VAL A 439 -34.89 -17.10 7.62
C VAL A 439 -35.07 -15.63 7.95
N SER A 440 -35.87 -15.33 8.96
CA SER A 440 -36.13 -13.98 9.46
C SER A 440 -36.16 -13.98 10.98
N LEU A 441 -35.79 -12.88 11.61
CA LEU A 441 -36.00 -12.65 13.03
C LEU A 441 -37.45 -12.23 13.30
N SER A 442 -37.85 -12.32 14.57
CA SER A 442 -39.23 -12.00 15.02
C SER A 442 -39.65 -10.54 14.78
N ASP A 443 -38.73 -9.62 14.62
CA ASP A 443 -38.98 -8.22 14.25
C ASP A 443 -39.20 -8.02 12.74
N GLY A 444 -39.04 -9.06 11.93
CA GLY A 444 -39.18 -9.03 10.47
C GLY A 444 -37.86 -8.81 9.73
N THR A 445 -36.71 -8.73 10.43
CA THR A 445 -35.40 -8.63 9.80
C THR A 445 -35.08 -9.90 9.02
N GLU A 446 -34.99 -9.80 7.70
CA GLU A 446 -34.65 -10.92 6.81
C GLU A 446 -33.16 -11.20 6.85
N ILE A 447 -32.80 -12.48 7.01
CA ILE A 447 -31.41 -12.94 6.96
C ILE A 447 -31.10 -13.39 5.53
N PRO A 448 -30.14 -12.73 4.84
CA PRO A 448 -29.79 -13.11 3.47
C PRO A 448 -29.28 -14.56 3.40
N MET A 449 -29.79 -15.36 2.47
CA MET A 449 -29.32 -16.72 2.24
C MET A 449 -28.06 -16.75 1.37
N ALA A 450 -27.90 -17.68 0.45
CA ALA A 450 -26.76 -17.69 -0.47
C ALA A 450 -26.88 -16.52 -1.46
N TYR A 451 -25.83 -15.70 -1.60
CA TYR A 451 -25.84 -14.64 -2.60
C TYR A 451 -25.58 -15.22 -4.00
N THR A 452 -26.44 -14.87 -4.95
CA THR A 452 -26.34 -15.37 -6.33
C THR A 452 -25.13 -14.79 -7.10
N LEU A 453 -24.78 -13.54 -6.81
CA LEU A 453 -23.76 -12.79 -7.56
C LEU A 453 -22.49 -12.54 -6.77
N LEU A 454 -22.50 -12.77 -5.44
CA LEU A 454 -21.35 -12.60 -4.57
C LEU A 454 -20.97 -13.94 -3.94
N PRO A 455 -19.72 -14.40 -4.10
CA PRO A 455 -19.21 -15.52 -3.32
C PRO A 455 -19.28 -15.23 -1.81
N ASP A 456 -19.57 -16.23 -1.00
CA ASP A 456 -19.76 -16.08 0.44
C ASP A 456 -18.54 -15.49 1.16
N ASN A 457 -17.33 -15.80 0.71
CA ASN A 457 -16.11 -15.23 1.26
C ASN A 457 -16.01 -13.70 1.07
N ILE A 458 -16.60 -13.16 0.01
CA ILE A 458 -16.72 -11.71 -0.22
C ILE A 458 -17.86 -11.15 0.62
N ALA A 459 -19.02 -11.79 0.58
CA ALA A 459 -20.21 -11.37 1.31
C ALA A 459 -19.96 -11.31 2.82
N ASN A 460 -19.27 -12.30 3.38
CA ASN A 460 -18.95 -12.37 4.80
C ASN A 460 -18.10 -11.18 5.30
N ARG A 461 -17.38 -10.48 4.41
CA ARG A 461 -16.65 -9.24 4.76
C ARG A 461 -17.52 -8.00 4.91
N LEU A 462 -18.76 -8.07 4.42
CA LEU A 462 -19.72 -6.97 4.41
C LEU A 462 -20.80 -7.12 5.50
N GLN A 463 -20.72 -8.15 6.35
CA GLN A 463 -21.73 -8.47 7.35
C GLN A 463 -21.77 -7.52 8.55
N LYS A 464 -20.70 -6.77 8.79
CA LYS A 464 -20.58 -5.89 9.95
C LYS A 464 -20.30 -4.46 9.54
N ASN A 465 -20.89 -3.51 10.27
CA ASN A 465 -20.57 -2.09 10.13
C ASN A 465 -19.07 -1.84 10.36
N ILE A 466 -18.43 -1.16 9.41
CA ILE A 466 -16.98 -0.87 9.46
C ILE A 466 -16.59 -0.10 10.74
N PHE A 467 -17.46 0.80 11.22
CA PHE A 467 -17.20 1.64 12.37
C PHE A 467 -17.37 0.93 13.74
N GLU A 468 -17.95 -0.27 13.73
CA GLU A 468 -18.16 -1.11 14.90
C GLU A 468 -17.24 -2.35 14.91
N ASP A 469 -16.49 -2.52 13.84
CA ASP A 469 -15.53 -3.62 13.69
C ASP A 469 -14.30 -3.39 14.58
N SER A 470 -13.84 -4.46 15.24
CA SER A 470 -12.66 -4.44 16.13
C SER A 470 -11.44 -3.79 15.50
N SER A 471 -11.22 -4.04 14.21
CA SER A 471 -10.07 -3.45 13.49
C SER A 471 -10.14 -1.92 13.42
N PHE A 472 -11.33 -1.32 13.33
CA PHE A 472 -11.49 0.13 13.35
C PHE A 472 -11.36 0.68 14.77
N LEU A 473 -12.04 0.03 15.74
CA LEU A 473 -12.02 0.45 17.14
C LEU A 473 -10.61 0.37 17.75
N LEU A 474 -9.85 -0.68 17.43
CA LEU A 474 -8.47 -0.83 17.86
C LEU A 474 -7.56 0.27 17.26
N ARG A 475 -7.78 0.68 16.01
CA ARG A 475 -7.01 1.80 15.43
C ARG A 475 -7.25 3.11 16.17
N LEU A 476 -8.49 3.39 16.59
CA LEU A 476 -8.77 4.55 17.43
C LEU A 476 -8.06 4.44 18.79
N GLN A 477 -7.99 3.22 19.36
CA GLN A 477 -7.25 3.01 20.60
C GLN A 477 -5.75 3.22 20.41
N TYR A 478 -5.15 2.72 19.31
CA TYR A 478 -3.74 2.98 18.98
C TYR A 478 -3.43 4.47 18.85
N ASP A 479 -4.35 5.26 18.27
CA ASP A 479 -4.19 6.71 18.17
C ASP A 479 -4.21 7.38 19.56
N ILE A 480 -5.07 6.92 20.48
CA ILE A 480 -5.14 7.42 21.87
C ILE A 480 -3.86 7.08 22.64
N ASP A 481 -3.42 5.86 22.54
CA ASP A 481 -2.24 5.37 23.25
C ASP A 481 -0.95 6.00 22.69
N GLY A 482 -0.82 6.08 21.37
CA GLY A 482 0.28 6.80 20.74
C GLY A 482 0.29 8.29 21.07
N TRP A 483 -0.86 8.96 21.11
CA TRP A 483 -0.92 10.34 21.57
C TRP A 483 -0.48 10.50 23.03
N THR A 484 -0.71 9.47 23.84
CA THR A 484 -0.27 9.46 25.26
C THR A 484 1.25 9.32 25.34
N LEU A 485 1.85 8.38 24.58
CA LEU A 485 3.30 8.25 24.48
C LEU A 485 3.96 9.54 23.95
N PHE A 486 3.44 10.09 22.86
CA PHE A 486 4.00 11.33 22.28
C PHE A 486 4.11 12.47 23.29
N LYS A 487 3.12 12.65 24.19
CA LYS A 487 3.16 13.71 25.22
C LYS A 487 4.32 13.57 26.19
N GLU A 488 4.88 12.39 26.37
CA GLU A 488 6.00 12.14 27.28
C GLU A 488 7.34 12.62 26.68
N SER A 489 7.51 12.54 25.34
CA SER A 489 8.73 12.98 24.65
C SER A 489 8.45 13.73 23.34
N PRO A 490 7.84 14.95 23.37
CA PRO A 490 7.30 15.59 22.17
C PRO A 490 8.37 16.10 21.20
N LEU A 491 9.59 16.43 21.63
CA LEU A 491 10.59 17.03 20.76
C LEU A 491 11.42 16.02 19.98
N ALA A 492 11.91 14.98 20.65
CA ALA A 492 12.83 14.01 20.10
C ALA A 492 12.22 12.60 19.93
N GLY A 493 11.04 12.36 20.53
CA GLY A 493 10.42 11.05 20.60
C GLY A 493 11.15 10.09 21.56
N HIS A 494 10.73 8.85 21.57
CA HIS A 494 11.28 7.80 22.43
C HIS A 494 12.43 7.01 21.78
N GLY A 495 12.72 7.30 20.53
CA GLY A 495 13.69 6.58 19.71
C GLY A 495 13.04 5.61 18.73
N LEU A 496 13.77 5.27 17.68
CA LEU A 496 13.28 4.40 16.63
C LEU A 496 12.95 3.00 17.19
N GLY A 497 11.80 2.43 16.81
CA GLY A 497 11.32 1.13 17.29
C GLY A 497 10.85 1.13 18.76
N ALA A 498 10.81 2.29 19.43
CA ALA A 498 10.40 2.36 20.83
C ALA A 498 8.90 2.11 21.02
N THR A 499 8.08 2.48 20.05
CA THR A 499 6.62 2.30 20.10
C THR A 499 6.25 0.84 20.38
N GLU A 500 6.90 -0.12 19.71
CA GLU A 500 6.68 -1.55 19.90
C GLU A 500 6.84 -1.99 21.37
N GLY A 501 7.87 -1.47 22.06
CA GLY A 501 8.11 -1.81 23.46
C GLY A 501 7.29 -1.00 24.47
N LEU A 502 6.90 0.23 24.12
CA LEU A 502 6.24 1.16 25.04
C LEU A 502 4.71 1.04 25.03
N LEU A 503 4.10 0.57 23.94
CA LEU A 503 2.64 0.45 23.85
C LEU A 503 2.04 -0.29 25.06
N THR A 504 2.67 -1.36 25.52
CA THR A 504 2.21 -2.15 26.66
C THR A 504 2.14 -1.35 27.97
N SER A 505 2.86 -0.23 28.08
CA SER A 505 2.88 0.60 29.29
C SER A 505 1.69 1.57 29.39
N VAL A 506 1.03 1.85 28.28
CA VAL A 506 -0.05 2.87 28.18
C VAL A 506 -1.39 2.29 27.76
N GLN A 507 -1.42 1.05 27.22
CA GLN A 507 -2.66 0.43 26.77
C GLN A 507 -3.59 0.09 27.97
N PRO A 508 -4.89 0.41 27.88
CA PRO A 508 -5.84 0.14 28.98
C PRO A 508 -6.25 -1.33 29.10
N PHE A 509 -6.06 -2.12 28.05
CA PHE A 509 -6.26 -3.57 27.98
C PHE A 509 -5.23 -4.16 27.03
N PHE A 510 -4.92 -5.44 27.18
CA PHE A 510 -3.91 -6.09 26.36
C PHE A 510 -4.37 -6.24 24.90
N TYR A 511 -3.54 -5.77 23.97
CA TYR A 511 -3.58 -6.03 22.54
C TYR A 511 -2.16 -6.12 22.01
N GLU A 512 -1.93 -6.93 20.97
CA GLU A 512 -0.65 -6.98 20.29
C GLU A 512 -0.65 -6.04 19.09
N SER A 513 0.29 -5.10 19.05
CA SER A 513 0.60 -4.31 17.88
C SER A 513 2.05 -3.83 17.93
N LEU A 514 2.75 -3.96 16.81
CA LEU A 514 4.11 -3.45 16.65
C LEU A 514 4.11 -1.97 16.27
N TYR A 515 2.99 -1.44 15.79
CA TYR A 515 2.87 -0.09 15.21
C TYR A 515 1.51 0.54 15.52
N LEU A 516 1.45 1.88 15.47
CA LEU A 516 0.24 2.64 15.77
C LEU A 516 -0.82 2.65 14.67
N HIS A 517 -0.59 2.04 13.50
CA HIS A 517 -1.47 2.13 12.33
C HIS A 517 -1.80 3.57 11.88
N ASN A 518 -1.02 4.55 12.33
CA ASN A 518 -1.04 5.95 11.91
C ASN A 518 0.41 6.42 11.77
N HIS A 519 0.88 6.52 10.53
CA HIS A 519 2.30 6.79 10.29
C HIS A 519 2.76 8.14 10.82
N LEU A 520 1.92 9.18 10.81
CA LEU A 520 2.33 10.49 11.36
C LEU A 520 2.54 10.39 12.87
N LEU A 521 1.66 9.69 13.56
CA LEU A 521 1.76 9.48 15.00
C LEU A 521 2.96 8.57 15.33
N GLN A 522 3.19 7.53 14.54
CA GLN A 522 4.38 6.68 14.66
C GLN A 522 5.69 7.49 14.56
N VAL A 523 5.79 8.38 13.56
CA VAL A 523 6.95 9.27 13.41
C VAL A 523 7.07 10.23 14.59
N MET A 524 5.95 10.74 15.12
CA MET A 524 5.94 11.60 16.31
C MET A 524 6.42 10.88 17.55
N ASP A 525 5.98 9.66 17.78
CA ASP A 525 6.39 8.86 18.92
C ASP A 525 7.88 8.51 18.90
N GLU A 526 8.38 8.13 17.74
CA GLU A 526 9.75 7.65 17.62
C GLU A 526 10.79 8.76 17.46
N THR A 527 10.45 9.86 16.77
CA THR A 527 11.40 10.91 16.40
C THR A 527 10.97 12.32 16.78
N GLY A 528 9.84 12.44 17.46
CA GLY A 528 9.28 13.71 17.94
C GLY A 528 8.87 14.66 16.81
N LEU A 529 8.64 15.91 17.20
CA LEU A 529 8.33 16.99 16.25
C LEU A 529 9.46 17.26 15.26
N LEU A 530 10.71 16.95 15.61
CA LEU A 530 11.85 17.13 14.69
C LEU A 530 11.76 16.17 13.51
N GLY A 531 11.50 14.90 13.77
CA GLY A 531 11.32 13.89 12.71
C GLY A 531 10.06 14.16 11.89
N LEU A 532 8.96 14.50 12.54
CA LEU A 532 7.72 14.89 11.86
C LEU A 532 7.95 16.09 10.92
N ALA A 533 8.65 17.13 11.36
CA ALA A 533 8.95 18.30 10.53
C ALA A 533 9.79 17.92 9.29
N ALA A 534 10.78 17.03 9.45
CA ALA A 534 11.59 16.53 8.34
C ALA A 534 10.76 15.66 7.37
N PHE A 535 9.93 14.76 7.88
CA PHE A 535 9.02 13.94 7.08
C PHE A 535 8.00 14.80 6.32
N LEU A 536 7.37 15.76 7.00
CA LEU A 536 6.44 16.70 6.34
C LEU A 536 7.14 17.59 5.32
N ALA A 537 8.38 18.03 5.55
CA ALA A 537 9.16 18.75 4.55
C ALA A 537 9.39 17.91 3.29
N PHE A 538 9.62 16.61 3.42
CA PHE A 538 9.72 15.68 2.30
C PHE A 538 8.39 15.56 1.55
N ILE A 539 7.32 15.21 2.22
CA ILE A 539 5.99 14.97 1.62
C ILE A 539 5.42 16.25 1.00
N LEU A 540 5.32 17.32 1.80
CA LEU A 540 4.75 18.60 1.35
C LEU A 540 5.64 19.30 0.32
N GLY A 541 6.97 19.17 0.46
CA GLY A 541 7.92 19.65 -0.54
C GLY A 541 7.69 18.99 -1.91
N THR A 542 7.47 17.68 -1.92
CA THR A 542 7.13 16.92 -3.13
C THR A 542 5.76 17.34 -3.70
N ALA A 543 4.75 17.49 -2.83
CA ALA A 543 3.43 17.97 -3.23
C ALA A 543 3.50 19.36 -3.89
N VAL A 544 4.23 20.29 -3.28
CA VAL A 544 4.42 21.65 -3.81
C VAL A 544 5.12 21.62 -5.18
N LEU A 545 6.14 20.76 -5.34
CA LEU A 545 6.83 20.59 -6.62
C LEU A 545 5.85 20.11 -7.71
N LEU A 546 5.05 19.08 -7.41
CA LEU A 546 4.05 18.54 -8.33
C LEU A 546 2.95 19.54 -8.66
N VAL A 547 2.41 20.25 -7.67
CA VAL A 547 1.39 21.29 -7.88
C VAL A 547 1.94 22.45 -8.72
N ARG A 548 3.17 22.89 -8.49
CA ARG A 548 3.82 23.90 -9.33
C ARG A 548 3.96 23.43 -10.77
N GLN A 549 4.35 22.16 -10.98
CA GLN A 549 4.43 21.57 -12.31
C GLN A 549 3.06 21.52 -12.99
N LEU A 550 2.02 21.10 -12.28
CA LEU A 550 0.65 21.06 -12.80
C LEU A 550 0.08 22.45 -13.13
N ARG A 551 0.47 23.48 -12.39
CA ARG A 551 0.09 24.87 -12.70
C ARG A 551 0.82 25.39 -13.95
N LYS A 552 2.08 24.96 -14.17
CA LYS A 552 2.88 25.35 -15.35
C LYS A 552 2.45 24.57 -16.60
N ALA A 553 2.32 23.26 -16.47
CA ALA A 553 1.89 22.36 -17.53
C ALA A 553 1.23 21.12 -16.88
N ARG A 554 -0.03 20.85 -17.22
CA ARG A 554 -0.77 19.69 -16.68
C ARG A 554 -0.28 18.40 -17.34
N THR A 555 0.92 17.95 -16.94
CA THR A 555 1.50 16.72 -17.47
C THR A 555 0.84 15.50 -16.82
N PRO A 556 0.53 14.43 -17.58
CA PRO A 556 -0.03 13.19 -17.04
C PRO A 556 0.84 12.57 -15.95
N LEU A 557 2.17 12.67 -16.09
CA LEU A 557 3.13 12.16 -15.09
C LEU A 557 2.96 12.88 -13.74
N ALA A 558 2.87 14.22 -13.72
CA ALA A 558 2.71 14.95 -12.47
C ALA A 558 1.34 14.69 -11.81
N ALA A 559 0.30 14.49 -12.62
CA ALA A 559 -1.03 14.14 -12.12
C ALA A 559 -1.04 12.75 -11.45
N MET A 560 -0.43 11.75 -12.09
CA MET A 560 -0.30 10.40 -11.54
C MET A 560 0.54 10.39 -10.26
N LEU A 561 1.70 11.05 -10.25
CA LEU A 561 2.57 11.10 -9.07
C LEU A 561 1.90 11.81 -7.89
N LEU A 562 1.09 12.86 -8.16
CA LEU A 562 0.29 13.50 -7.11
C LEU A 562 -0.84 12.57 -6.60
N ALA A 563 -1.46 11.79 -7.48
CA ALA A 563 -2.42 10.77 -7.07
C ALA A 563 -1.76 9.68 -6.20
N CYS A 564 -0.57 9.20 -6.57
CA CYS A 564 0.19 8.27 -5.72
C CYS A 564 0.51 8.87 -4.34
N LEU A 565 0.90 10.15 -4.28
CA LEU A 565 1.13 10.85 -3.02
C LEU A 565 -0.15 10.91 -2.17
N VAL A 566 -1.31 11.19 -2.77
CA VAL A 566 -2.61 11.17 -2.08
C VAL A 566 -2.89 9.76 -1.53
N MET A 567 -2.76 8.71 -2.34
CA MET A 567 -2.98 7.33 -1.92
C MET A 567 -2.11 6.94 -0.72
N MET A 568 -0.79 7.20 -0.82
CA MET A 568 0.17 6.86 0.24
C MET A 568 -0.18 7.51 1.57
N ASN A 569 -0.53 8.81 1.55
CA ASN A 569 -0.81 9.54 2.78
C ASN A 569 -2.19 9.18 3.36
N LEU A 570 -3.23 9.04 2.53
CA LEU A 570 -4.54 8.60 3.02
C LEU A 570 -4.47 7.23 3.70
N HIS A 571 -3.79 6.28 3.08
CA HIS A 571 -3.65 4.93 3.63
C HIS A 571 -2.72 4.92 4.85
N GLY A 572 -1.64 5.70 4.85
CA GLY A 572 -0.71 5.82 5.96
C GLY A 572 -1.30 6.47 7.22
N LEU A 573 -2.46 7.14 7.14
CA LEU A 573 -3.19 7.64 8.31
C LEU A 573 -3.99 6.55 9.05
N MET A 574 -4.13 5.37 8.46
CA MET A 574 -4.92 4.27 9.03
C MET A 574 -4.22 2.91 8.94
N GLU A 575 -2.95 2.90 8.50
CA GLU A 575 -2.18 1.66 8.32
C GLU A 575 -0.68 1.86 8.47
N ILE A 576 0.00 0.75 8.78
CA ILE A 576 1.44 0.65 9.04
C ILE A 576 2.31 0.78 7.78
N SER A 577 1.74 1.14 6.63
CA SER A 577 2.39 1.03 5.31
C SER A 577 3.81 1.59 5.27
N PHE A 578 4.04 2.78 5.82
CA PHE A 578 5.36 3.41 5.84
C PHE A 578 6.36 2.79 6.83
N SER A 579 5.91 1.90 7.72
CA SER A 579 6.80 1.17 8.65
C SER A 579 7.34 -0.13 8.04
N VAL A 580 6.90 -0.50 6.83
CA VAL A 580 7.31 -1.71 6.15
C VAL A 580 8.21 -1.39 4.95
N GLN A 581 9.37 -2.08 4.87
CA GLN A 581 10.40 -1.83 3.85
C GLN A 581 9.87 -1.83 2.42
N MET A 582 9.01 -2.78 2.09
CA MET A 582 8.38 -2.89 0.78
C MET A 582 7.69 -1.59 0.36
N PHE A 583 6.87 -1.05 1.25
CA PHE A 583 6.14 0.18 0.97
C PHE A 583 7.04 1.41 1.00
N GLN A 584 8.03 1.46 1.92
CA GLN A 584 9.04 2.53 1.93
C GLN A 584 9.80 2.61 0.61
N CYS A 585 10.20 1.46 0.02
CA CYS A 585 10.86 1.41 -1.28
C CYS A 585 9.97 1.98 -2.39
N ALA A 586 8.71 1.56 -2.46
CA ALA A 586 7.73 2.08 -3.42
C ALA A 586 7.47 3.58 -3.22
N ALA A 587 7.26 4.01 -1.97
CA ALA A 587 6.98 5.39 -1.61
C ALA A 587 8.17 6.31 -1.92
N PHE A 588 9.38 5.97 -1.47
CA PHE A 588 10.56 6.80 -1.73
C PHE A 588 10.88 6.87 -3.22
N PHE A 589 10.70 5.78 -3.97
CA PHE A 589 10.81 5.81 -5.42
C PHE A 589 9.84 6.83 -6.04
N LEU A 590 8.54 6.73 -5.72
CA LEU A 590 7.51 7.59 -6.30
C LEU A 590 7.58 9.04 -5.81
N LEU A 591 8.00 9.27 -4.56
CA LEU A 591 8.14 10.62 -3.98
C LEU A 591 9.41 11.35 -4.43
N LEU A 592 10.48 10.64 -4.77
CA LEU A 592 11.73 11.25 -5.25
C LEU A 592 11.78 11.40 -6.78
N LEU A 593 11.00 10.59 -7.51
CA LEU A 593 10.92 10.68 -8.99
C LEU A 593 10.50 12.08 -9.48
N PRO A 594 9.57 12.82 -8.83
CA PRO A 594 9.29 14.22 -9.20
C PRO A 594 10.51 15.12 -9.17
N THR A 595 11.40 14.92 -8.20
CA THR A 595 12.65 15.71 -8.12
C THR A 595 13.59 15.37 -9.28
N VAL A 596 13.63 14.12 -9.72
CA VAL A 596 14.41 13.70 -10.90
C VAL A 596 13.88 14.35 -12.18
N CYS A 597 12.55 14.46 -12.31
CA CYS A 597 11.89 14.97 -13.53
C CYS A 597 11.75 16.49 -13.55
N TYR A 598 11.54 17.13 -12.40
CA TYR A 598 11.13 18.54 -12.35
C TYR A 598 12.01 19.40 -11.42
N GLY A 599 12.92 18.80 -10.66
CA GLY A 599 13.71 19.46 -9.64
C GLY A 599 15.03 20.04 -10.14
N THR A 600 15.00 20.91 -11.15
CA THR A 600 16.20 21.68 -11.56
C THR A 600 16.33 22.97 -10.75
N TYR A 601 17.39 23.09 -9.99
CA TYR A 601 17.70 24.29 -9.22
C TYR A 601 18.94 24.97 -9.80
N THR A 602 18.84 26.29 -10.11
CA THR A 602 19.99 27.11 -10.53
C THR A 602 21.00 27.22 -9.39
N GLU A 603 22.23 26.83 -9.64
CA GLU A 603 23.30 26.77 -8.66
C GLU A 603 24.05 28.08 -8.48
N GLY A 604 23.99 28.69 -7.29
CA GLY A 604 24.98 29.67 -6.84
C GLY A 604 26.17 28.98 -6.12
N ARG A 605 27.35 29.58 -6.15
CA ARG A 605 28.60 29.04 -5.57
C ARG A 605 28.46 28.59 -4.09
N LYS A 606 27.67 29.32 -3.27
CA LYS A 606 27.40 28.97 -1.85
C LYS A 606 26.51 27.73 -1.71
N ARG A 607 25.54 27.53 -2.62
CA ARG A 607 24.71 26.32 -2.64
C ARG A 607 25.49 25.09 -3.08
N ARG A 608 26.47 25.24 -3.97
CA ARG A 608 27.37 24.15 -4.36
C ARG A 608 28.14 23.57 -3.17
N ALA A 609 28.74 24.45 -2.36
CA ALA A 609 29.51 24.02 -1.18
C ALA A 609 28.60 23.36 -0.14
N ALA A 610 27.45 23.96 0.20
CA ALA A 610 26.48 23.40 1.13
C ALA A 610 25.94 22.05 0.64
N GLY A 611 25.63 21.91 -0.65
CA GLY A 611 25.15 20.66 -1.23
C GLY A 611 26.16 19.53 -1.18
N ILE A 612 27.46 19.81 -1.38
CA ILE A 612 28.54 18.81 -1.23
C ILE A 612 28.63 18.38 0.23
N VAL A 613 28.61 19.32 1.17
CA VAL A 613 28.68 19.00 2.60
C VAL A 613 27.51 18.11 3.01
N VAL A 614 26.27 18.48 2.67
CA VAL A 614 25.08 17.68 2.99
C VAL A 614 25.19 16.27 2.39
N LEU A 615 25.63 16.15 1.14
CA LEU A 615 25.82 14.86 0.49
C LEU A 615 26.86 14.01 1.23
N VAL A 616 28.06 14.55 1.42
CA VAL A 616 29.17 13.82 2.07
C VAL A 616 28.77 13.40 3.49
N VAL A 617 28.13 14.28 4.24
CA VAL A 617 27.65 13.96 5.60
C VAL A 617 26.59 12.86 5.55
N SER A 618 25.63 12.95 4.62
CA SER A 618 24.57 11.93 4.50
C SER A 618 25.13 10.58 4.06
N ASP A 619 26.01 10.55 3.07
CA ASP A 619 26.64 9.32 2.60
C ASP A 619 27.54 8.71 3.67
N LEU A 620 28.33 9.53 4.36
CA LEU A 620 29.17 9.08 5.48
C LEU A 620 28.29 8.50 6.61
N TRP A 621 27.20 9.19 6.94
CA TRP A 621 26.25 8.71 7.94
C TRP A 621 25.65 7.36 7.56
N LEU A 622 25.22 7.18 6.31
CA LEU A 622 24.69 5.92 5.82
C LEU A 622 25.73 4.80 5.85
N VAL A 623 26.96 5.07 5.41
CA VAL A 623 28.06 4.09 5.47
C VAL A 623 28.37 3.69 6.91
N ILE A 624 28.46 4.64 7.83
CA ILE A 624 28.69 4.37 9.25
C ILE A 624 27.52 3.54 9.81
N SER A 625 26.29 3.90 9.49
CA SER A 625 25.10 3.17 9.94
C SER A 625 25.10 1.72 9.45
N VAL A 626 25.41 1.48 8.17
CA VAL A 626 25.54 0.12 7.61
C VAL A 626 26.65 -0.66 8.31
N ALA A 627 27.80 -0.03 8.56
CA ALA A 627 28.92 -0.68 9.23
C ALA A 627 28.60 -1.04 10.69
N LEU A 628 27.99 -0.12 11.44
CA LEU A 628 27.59 -0.35 12.84
C LEU A 628 26.54 -1.44 12.97
N LEU A 629 25.51 -1.41 12.11
CA LEU A 629 24.46 -2.45 12.09
C LEU A 629 25.04 -3.81 11.68
N GLY A 630 25.89 -3.85 10.66
CA GLY A 630 26.57 -5.07 10.25
C GLY A 630 27.44 -5.65 11.37
N GLY A 631 28.21 -4.80 12.05
CA GLY A 631 29.01 -5.19 13.22
C GLY A 631 28.18 -5.75 14.38
N SER A 632 27.06 -5.09 14.69
CA SER A 632 26.13 -5.55 15.74
C SER A 632 25.52 -6.91 15.42
N LEU A 633 25.15 -7.15 14.16
CA LEU A 633 24.59 -8.44 13.73
C LEU A 633 25.62 -9.57 13.79
N LEU A 634 26.87 -9.30 13.41
CA LEU A 634 27.97 -10.26 13.54
C LEU A 634 28.22 -10.61 15.01
N ALA A 635 28.27 -9.62 15.89
CA ALA A 635 28.42 -9.83 17.32
C ALA A 635 27.27 -10.64 17.93
N GLN A 636 26.02 -10.36 17.52
CA GLN A 636 24.86 -11.14 17.96
C GLN A 636 24.91 -12.60 17.46
N LYS A 637 25.39 -12.82 16.22
CA LYS A 637 25.56 -14.16 15.68
C LYS A 637 26.61 -14.94 16.48
N GLU A 638 27.79 -14.34 16.71
CA GLU A 638 28.85 -14.94 17.52
C GLU A 638 28.37 -15.25 18.93
N TYR A 639 27.62 -14.34 19.58
CA TYR A 639 27.07 -14.58 20.90
C TYR A 639 26.10 -15.78 20.91
N ARG A 640 25.21 -15.89 19.91
CA ARG A 640 24.30 -17.06 19.82
C ARG A 640 25.03 -18.36 19.57
N GLU A 641 26.11 -18.34 18.77
CA GLU A 641 26.94 -19.52 18.52
C GLU A 641 27.69 -19.96 19.79
N LEU A 642 28.19 -19.02 20.58
CA LEU A 642 28.84 -19.28 21.87
C LEU A 642 27.83 -19.79 22.91
N ASP A 643 26.65 -19.22 22.96
CA ASP A 643 25.55 -19.64 23.83
C ASP A 643 25.10 -21.08 23.50
N ALA A 644 24.89 -21.38 22.23
CA ALA A 644 24.58 -22.72 21.75
C ALA A 644 25.69 -23.75 22.03
N ALA A 645 26.94 -23.30 22.12
CA ALA A 645 28.07 -24.12 22.48
C ALA A 645 28.28 -24.25 24.02
N GLY A 646 27.43 -23.61 24.85
CA GLY A 646 27.53 -23.59 26.30
C GLY A 646 28.76 -22.83 26.82
N MET A 647 29.29 -21.89 26.05
CA MET A 647 30.49 -21.08 26.38
C MET A 647 30.13 -19.71 26.95
N THR A 648 28.87 -19.36 27.06
CA THR A 648 28.36 -18.16 27.74
C THR A 648 27.93 -18.54 29.15
N THR A 649 28.66 -18.06 30.17
CA THR A 649 28.28 -18.19 31.60
C THR A 649 27.54 -16.95 32.07
#